data_6df8b3f87950a4f9cfbe6ad8ab91b0d0
#
_entry.id   6df8b3f87950a4f9cfbe6ad8ab91b0d0
#
_cell.length_a   1.000
_cell.length_b   1.000
_cell.length_c   1.000
_cell.angle_alpha   90.00
_cell.angle_beta   90.00
_cell.angle_gamma   90.00
#
_symmetry.space_group_name_H-M   'P 1'
#
loop_
_entity.id
_entity.type
_entity.pdbx_description
1 polymer ?
#
loop_
_entity_poly.entity_id
_entity_poly.type
_entity_poly.pdbx_seq_one_letter_code
_entity_poly.pdbx_strand_id
1 'polypeptide(L)'
;MEKPLHGQGVETELSRDLGLTSALAIGIGTMIAAGIFTLSGLAIRNVGSAAIVAFLLAAFVAIFTALTYCEFVSIYPRTGEGYLYARKTFSAPLAYFVGWALFLGYTSSCAFYIASLSSYFNEFIYHLPVEALFGIIMLIGLTLLNIKGTKESGRFQIIVTAAKVVLLIWFIFGGLRFIEPEELINRFSTDWVMIGSTAAMVFITFFGFSAIAASAGEVKDPVKNIPKAIFISMGVVTLLYTLVVLVVLFAGLTEYTEASMGEAAKRFLGGIGGYVIIAGAIFSMISASNASIMAGSRVVLSMSHLGHLPREIGVINAQTRTPIIAVILVGGGILVFAMMLPLEDLSYFANTVLLLALILVNAALIVHRRKFPDMERPFRVPLVPLLPILGILANLYLISQIFSHPIPLFLALGCLILGMLAFVAWKGAETEEKAIPGVASHIAHSQGRASMDKSRFRILVPISNPQNIQPLAEIAAAIAQEKNGEVVFLRVITLPDQLPTTSYDNKVIDLEENRLKALCSITEDRDIPSQALIRVGHNVARAILETSRERACDLILLGWKGYSTNAERILGSITDAVVTHARTDIMLVKLRDDKPIRKILLPTAGGEHAQCAEQYGLALAKSLKGALTVCNVAPVESEPARAAKAQEYLDAAVARLSASNGSVEYNGKLLRSDNVSQAIIDESADYDAVLLGAAGQSIYPQILFGNIPEEIARQTDKTVIVVKHYNRVKALYGRVVGE
;
A
#
# COMPACT_ATOMS: atom_id res chain seq x y z
N MET A 1 -4.23 37.79 -32.08
CA MET A 1 -5.16 37.25 -31.07
C MET A 1 -5.04 35.75 -31.09
N GLU A 2 -4.06 35.23 -30.38
CA GLU A 2 -3.80 33.79 -30.23
C GLU A 2 -4.50 33.27 -28.97
N LYS A 3 -5.26 32.19 -29.11
CA LYS A 3 -5.89 31.48 -27.99
C LYS A 3 -4.83 30.66 -27.26
N PRO A 4 -4.72 30.70 -25.92
CA PRO A 4 -3.82 29.83 -25.19
C PRO A 4 -4.35 28.40 -25.13
N LEU A 5 -3.50 27.45 -25.48
CA LEU A 5 -3.65 26.03 -25.28
C LEU A 5 -3.63 25.72 -23.79
N HIS A 6 -4.78 25.47 -23.19
CA HIS A 6 -4.90 24.93 -21.84
C HIS A 6 -4.94 23.41 -21.89
N GLY A 7 -3.80 22.78 -21.58
CA GLY A 7 -3.64 21.38 -21.25
C GLY A 7 -3.06 21.20 -19.86
N GLN A 8 -3.70 21.77 -18.82
CA GLN A 8 -3.43 21.42 -17.43
C GLN A 8 -4.65 20.69 -16.90
N GLY A 9 -4.46 19.46 -16.40
CA GLY A 9 -5.48 18.74 -15.66
C GLY A 9 -5.92 19.57 -14.46
N VAL A 10 -7.05 20.25 -14.61
CA VAL A 10 -7.71 20.92 -13.50
C VAL A 10 -8.16 19.81 -12.55
N GLU A 11 -7.53 19.67 -11.39
CA GLU A 11 -8.16 19.08 -10.22
C GLU A 11 -9.39 19.94 -9.95
N THR A 12 -10.55 19.48 -10.40
CA THR A 12 -11.81 20.13 -10.06
C THR A 12 -12.04 19.91 -8.58
N GLU A 13 -11.76 20.92 -7.75
CA GLU A 13 -12.18 20.94 -6.35
C GLU A 13 -13.69 20.74 -6.33
N LEU A 14 -14.15 19.82 -5.47
CA LEU A 14 -15.56 19.57 -5.25
C LEU A 14 -16.21 20.85 -4.69
N SER A 15 -17.34 21.25 -5.23
CA SER A 15 -18.06 22.45 -4.73
C SER A 15 -18.54 22.22 -3.29
N ARG A 16 -18.25 23.13 -2.37
CA ARG A 16 -18.66 23.07 -0.97
C ARG A 16 -20.07 23.65 -0.80
N ASP A 17 -21.07 22.88 -1.18
CA ASP A 17 -22.47 23.33 -1.20
C ASP A 17 -23.33 22.78 -0.05
N LEU A 18 -22.88 21.72 0.64
CA LEU A 18 -23.62 21.02 1.68
C LEU A 18 -23.54 21.74 3.03
N GLY A 19 -24.69 22.11 3.61
CA GLY A 19 -24.77 22.65 4.98
C GLY A 19 -24.85 21.56 6.05
N LEU A 20 -24.99 21.98 7.32
CA LEU A 20 -25.15 21.07 8.47
C LEU A 20 -26.35 20.11 8.30
N THR A 21 -27.48 20.59 7.80
CA THR A 21 -28.68 19.77 7.55
C THR A 21 -28.44 18.67 6.52
N SER A 22 -27.67 18.98 5.46
CA SER A 22 -27.29 17.97 4.49
C SER A 22 -26.32 16.94 5.06
N ALA A 23 -25.35 17.37 5.89
CA ALA A 23 -24.42 16.46 6.57
C ALA A 23 -25.17 15.53 7.56
N LEU A 24 -26.14 16.07 8.32
CA LEU A 24 -27.03 15.27 9.16
C LEU A 24 -27.86 14.27 8.35
N ALA A 25 -28.40 14.70 7.23
CA ALA A 25 -29.17 13.82 6.34
C ALA A 25 -28.30 12.69 5.75
N ILE A 26 -27.06 12.96 5.40
CA ILE A 26 -26.10 11.93 4.98
C ILE A 26 -25.89 10.92 6.11
N GLY A 27 -25.55 11.39 7.32
CA GLY A 27 -25.26 10.52 8.45
C GLY A 27 -26.45 9.67 8.89
N ILE A 28 -27.57 10.31 9.21
CA ILE A 28 -28.80 9.62 9.63
C ILE A 28 -29.31 8.70 8.50
N GLY A 29 -29.27 9.18 7.26
CA GLY A 29 -29.76 8.44 6.10
C GLY A 29 -28.93 7.21 5.75
N THR A 30 -27.60 7.23 6.01
CA THR A 30 -26.72 6.07 5.81
C THR A 30 -26.77 5.10 6.99
N MET A 31 -26.94 5.57 8.24
CA MET A 31 -27.18 4.70 9.38
C MET A 31 -28.54 4.00 9.28
N ILE A 32 -29.64 4.73 8.99
CA ILE A 32 -30.96 4.16 8.73
C ILE A 32 -30.95 3.50 7.35
N ALA A 33 -30.31 2.34 7.28
CA ALA A 33 -30.18 1.49 6.11
C ALA A 33 -30.97 0.18 6.33
N ALA A 34 -30.47 -0.93 5.78
CA ALA A 34 -31.04 -2.26 6.03
C ALA A 34 -30.95 -2.70 7.50
N GLY A 35 -29.89 -2.26 8.20
CA GLY A 35 -29.55 -2.80 9.50
C GLY A 35 -30.69 -2.78 10.54
N ILE A 36 -31.36 -1.65 10.73
CA ILE A 36 -32.46 -1.60 11.72
C ILE A 36 -33.67 -2.42 11.30
N PHE A 37 -33.96 -2.45 10.00
CA PHE A 37 -35.12 -3.19 9.49
C PHE A 37 -34.92 -4.72 9.56
N THR A 38 -33.68 -5.18 9.43
CA THR A 38 -33.33 -6.60 9.33
C THR A 38 -32.71 -7.13 10.62
N LEU A 39 -31.72 -6.43 11.18
CA LEU A 39 -30.97 -6.92 12.35
C LEU A 39 -31.76 -6.79 13.65
N SER A 40 -32.82 -5.94 13.72
CA SER A 40 -33.65 -5.86 14.91
C SER A 40 -34.33 -7.21 15.26
N GLY A 41 -34.90 -7.89 14.25
CA GLY A 41 -35.49 -9.23 14.43
C GLY A 41 -34.43 -10.27 14.78
N LEU A 42 -33.33 -10.32 14.07
CA LEU A 42 -32.24 -11.25 14.33
C LEU A 42 -31.63 -11.05 15.73
N ALA A 43 -31.45 -9.80 16.17
CA ALA A 43 -30.95 -9.51 17.52
C ALA A 43 -31.92 -9.99 18.62
N ILE A 44 -33.22 -9.80 18.43
CA ILE A 44 -34.23 -10.29 19.37
C ILE A 44 -34.28 -11.82 19.37
N ARG A 45 -34.14 -12.47 18.20
CA ARG A 45 -34.00 -13.94 18.09
C ARG A 45 -32.84 -14.46 18.93
N ASN A 46 -31.68 -13.79 18.88
CA ASN A 46 -30.45 -14.26 19.54
C ASN A 46 -30.47 -14.03 21.06
N VAL A 47 -30.94 -12.87 21.54
CA VAL A 47 -30.80 -12.45 22.94
C VAL A 47 -32.06 -11.89 23.59
N GLY A 48 -33.21 -12.00 22.93
CA GLY A 48 -34.48 -11.48 23.48
C GLY A 48 -34.42 -9.97 23.71
N SER A 49 -34.91 -9.52 24.88
CA SER A 49 -34.92 -8.09 25.27
C SER A 49 -33.53 -7.52 25.46
N ALA A 50 -32.50 -8.34 25.72
CA ALA A 50 -31.10 -7.91 25.80
C ALA A 50 -30.56 -7.39 24.45
N ALA A 51 -31.32 -7.52 23.33
CA ALA A 51 -31.02 -6.88 22.05
C ALA A 51 -30.87 -5.36 22.21
N ILE A 52 -31.64 -4.72 23.10
CA ILE A 52 -31.51 -3.30 23.43
C ILE A 52 -30.09 -3.01 23.93
N VAL A 53 -29.57 -3.85 24.86
CA VAL A 53 -28.22 -3.73 25.41
C VAL A 53 -27.18 -3.91 24.30
N ALA A 54 -27.37 -4.85 23.38
CA ALA A 54 -26.49 -5.09 22.26
C ALA A 54 -26.37 -3.86 21.33
N PHE A 55 -27.49 -3.22 20.98
CA PHE A 55 -27.49 -1.98 20.19
C PHE A 55 -26.83 -0.81 20.92
N LEU A 56 -27.10 -0.64 22.23
CA LEU A 56 -26.44 0.39 23.03
C LEU A 56 -24.92 0.14 23.16
N LEU A 57 -24.50 -1.10 23.32
CA LEU A 57 -23.08 -1.48 23.34
C LEU A 57 -22.38 -1.18 21.99
N ALA A 58 -23.00 -1.53 20.88
CA ALA A 58 -22.49 -1.20 19.55
C ALA A 58 -22.37 0.32 19.34
N ALA A 59 -23.38 1.09 19.74
CA ALA A 59 -23.33 2.56 19.69
C ALA A 59 -22.21 3.13 20.55
N PHE A 60 -22.04 2.61 21.77
CA PHE A 60 -20.97 3.02 22.68
C PHE A 60 -19.58 2.77 22.10
N VAL A 61 -19.34 1.60 21.49
CA VAL A 61 -18.08 1.30 20.81
C VAL A 61 -17.84 2.25 19.63
N ALA A 62 -18.88 2.55 18.85
CA ALA A 62 -18.79 3.44 17.69
C ALA A 62 -18.40 4.88 18.07
N ILE A 63 -18.81 5.38 19.25
CA ILE A 63 -18.52 6.74 19.71
C ILE A 63 -17.02 7.00 19.81
N PHE A 64 -16.22 6.07 20.31
CA PHE A 64 -14.77 6.27 20.45
C PHE A 64 -14.10 6.51 19.09
N THR A 65 -14.49 5.75 18.09
CA THR A 65 -13.95 5.92 16.73
C THR A 65 -14.51 7.18 16.06
N ALA A 66 -15.77 7.51 16.29
CA ALA A 66 -16.38 8.75 15.80
C ALA A 66 -15.65 10.00 16.32
N LEU A 67 -15.23 10.01 17.59
CA LEU A 67 -14.38 11.06 18.14
C LEU A 67 -13.06 11.20 17.37
N THR A 68 -12.39 10.09 17.09
CA THR A 68 -11.16 10.06 16.28
C THR A 68 -11.38 10.65 14.88
N TYR A 69 -12.48 10.29 14.22
CA TYR A 69 -12.85 10.86 12.93
C TYR A 69 -13.10 12.36 13.00
N CYS A 70 -13.76 12.87 14.05
CA CYS A 70 -13.98 14.30 14.24
C CYS A 70 -12.68 15.10 14.30
N GLU A 71 -11.65 14.60 15.02
CA GLU A 71 -10.36 15.29 15.08
C GLU A 71 -9.67 15.27 13.71
N PHE A 72 -9.59 14.12 13.05
CA PHE A 72 -8.93 14.03 11.75
C PHE A 72 -9.63 14.86 10.67
N VAL A 73 -10.95 14.90 10.61
CA VAL A 73 -11.68 15.76 9.68
C VAL A 73 -11.41 17.24 9.94
N SER A 74 -11.24 17.63 11.21
CA SER A 74 -10.93 19.02 11.54
C SER A 74 -9.55 19.46 11.03
N ILE A 75 -8.60 18.50 10.90
CA ILE A 75 -7.25 18.72 10.40
C ILE A 75 -7.20 18.55 8.86
N TYR A 76 -7.87 17.51 8.35
CA TYR A 76 -7.87 17.12 6.93
C TYR A 76 -9.29 17.09 6.36
N PRO A 77 -9.91 18.23 6.08
CA PRO A 77 -11.29 18.30 5.57
C PRO A 77 -11.35 17.98 4.07
N ARG A 78 -10.93 16.76 3.71
CA ARG A 78 -10.88 16.23 2.34
C ARG A 78 -11.54 14.86 2.26
N THR A 79 -11.93 14.45 1.05
CA THR A 79 -12.42 13.09 0.79
C THR A 79 -11.33 12.06 1.01
N GLY A 80 -11.69 10.83 1.40
CA GLY A 80 -10.76 9.72 1.63
C GLY A 80 -10.76 9.18 3.07
N GLU A 81 -11.48 9.85 3.97
CA GLU A 81 -11.78 9.40 5.36
C GLU A 81 -10.64 8.62 6.06
N GLY A 82 -10.94 7.49 6.70
CA GLY A 82 -9.99 6.67 7.47
C GLY A 82 -8.73 6.29 6.69
N TYR A 83 -8.83 6.03 5.38
CA TYR A 83 -7.67 5.79 4.52
C TYR A 83 -6.75 7.01 4.43
N LEU A 84 -7.30 8.20 4.25
CA LEU A 84 -6.50 9.44 4.21
C LEU A 84 -5.76 9.67 5.54
N TYR A 85 -6.44 9.42 6.68
CA TYR A 85 -5.85 9.58 8.01
C TYR A 85 -4.71 8.60 8.25
N ALA A 86 -4.89 7.34 7.87
CA ALA A 86 -3.86 6.33 7.91
C ALA A 86 -2.67 6.70 7.01
N ARG A 87 -2.92 7.21 5.80
CA ARG A 87 -1.87 7.61 4.85
C ARG A 87 -1.04 8.80 5.33
N LYS A 88 -1.65 9.72 6.09
CA LYS A 88 -0.94 10.86 6.69
C LYS A 88 -0.12 10.49 7.92
N THR A 89 -0.39 9.31 8.49
CA THR A 89 0.19 8.91 9.79
C THR A 89 1.16 7.75 9.66
N PHE A 90 0.80 6.72 8.92
CA PHE A 90 1.53 5.46 8.81
C PHE A 90 2.30 5.32 7.49
N SER A 91 3.12 4.25 7.44
CA SER A 91 3.76 3.78 6.21
C SER A 91 2.72 3.31 5.17
N ALA A 92 3.15 3.21 3.91
CA ALA A 92 2.29 2.81 2.80
C ALA A 92 1.54 1.47 3.01
N PRO A 93 2.16 0.38 3.56
CA PRO A 93 1.45 -0.88 3.79
C PRO A 93 0.30 -0.77 4.77
N LEU A 94 0.49 -0.07 5.92
CA LEU A 94 -0.56 0.10 6.92
C LEU A 94 -1.69 1.00 6.40
N ALA A 95 -1.35 2.04 5.64
CA ALA A 95 -2.35 2.88 4.99
C ALA A 95 -3.14 2.09 3.94
N TYR A 96 -2.46 1.27 3.12
CA TYR A 96 -3.11 0.39 2.16
C TYR A 96 -4.06 -0.59 2.85
N PHE A 97 -3.62 -1.22 3.95
CA PHE A 97 -4.47 -2.13 4.73
C PHE A 97 -5.79 -1.45 5.15
N VAL A 98 -5.73 -0.22 5.69
CA VAL A 98 -6.94 0.52 6.07
C VAL A 98 -7.82 0.81 4.86
N GLY A 99 -7.25 1.25 3.74
CA GLY A 99 -8.01 1.51 2.50
C GLY A 99 -8.67 0.25 1.95
N TRP A 100 -7.95 -0.87 1.92
CA TRP A 100 -8.46 -2.15 1.45
C TRP A 100 -9.56 -2.70 2.37
N ALA A 101 -9.38 -2.59 3.69
CA ALA A 101 -10.40 -2.99 4.66
C ALA A 101 -11.67 -2.13 4.54
N LEU A 102 -11.56 -0.82 4.34
CA LEU A 102 -12.70 0.06 4.07
C LEU A 102 -13.40 -0.28 2.75
N PHE A 103 -12.65 -0.58 1.69
CA PHE A 103 -13.21 -1.06 0.42
C PHE A 103 -14.02 -2.34 0.62
N LEU A 104 -13.45 -3.35 1.29
CA LEU A 104 -14.15 -4.59 1.62
C LEU A 104 -15.37 -4.33 2.51
N GLY A 105 -15.24 -3.42 3.48
CA GLY A 105 -16.31 -3.02 4.39
C GLY A 105 -17.51 -2.39 3.66
N TYR A 106 -17.28 -1.42 2.78
CA TYR A 106 -18.37 -0.83 1.97
C TYR A 106 -18.99 -1.83 1.01
N THR A 107 -18.17 -2.69 0.40
CA THR A 107 -18.64 -3.70 -0.55
C THR A 107 -19.51 -4.74 0.14
N SER A 108 -19.06 -5.28 1.28
CA SER A 108 -19.83 -6.29 2.04
C SER A 108 -21.05 -5.69 2.74
N SER A 109 -20.97 -4.45 3.24
CA SER A 109 -22.13 -3.76 3.78
C SER A 109 -23.21 -3.55 2.72
N CYS A 110 -22.81 -3.17 1.51
CA CYS A 110 -23.77 -3.06 0.40
C CYS A 110 -24.35 -4.41 -0.01
N ALA A 111 -23.53 -5.48 0.00
CA ALA A 111 -24.01 -6.85 -0.24
C ALA A 111 -25.07 -7.26 0.80
N PHE A 112 -24.84 -6.92 2.08
CA PHE A 112 -25.84 -7.10 3.13
C PHE A 112 -27.14 -6.32 2.85
N TYR A 113 -27.07 -5.06 2.36
CA TYR A 113 -28.25 -4.29 2.02
C TYR A 113 -29.01 -4.86 0.82
N ILE A 114 -28.29 -5.35 -0.18
CA ILE A 114 -28.88 -6.01 -1.37
C ILE A 114 -29.53 -7.35 -1.00
N ALA A 115 -28.90 -8.14 -0.14
CA ALA A 115 -29.48 -9.39 0.36
C ALA A 115 -30.75 -9.13 1.20
N SER A 116 -30.69 -8.14 2.12
CA SER A 116 -31.87 -7.71 2.90
C SER A 116 -33.02 -7.22 2.01
N LEU A 117 -32.68 -6.47 0.95
CA LEU A 117 -33.66 -6.00 -0.05
C LEU A 117 -34.36 -7.17 -0.73
N SER A 118 -33.59 -8.20 -1.12
CA SER A 118 -34.15 -9.41 -1.72
C SER A 118 -35.07 -10.17 -0.76
N SER A 119 -34.66 -10.33 0.50
CA SER A 119 -35.46 -10.99 1.53
C SER A 119 -36.80 -10.28 1.75
N TYR A 120 -36.77 -8.94 1.91
CA TYR A 120 -37.99 -8.15 2.05
C TYR A 120 -38.92 -8.23 0.82
N PHE A 121 -38.36 -8.22 -0.39
CA PHE A 121 -39.13 -8.33 -1.61
C PHE A 121 -39.82 -9.71 -1.70
N ASN A 122 -39.08 -10.78 -1.45
CA ASN A 122 -39.59 -12.15 -1.49
C ASN A 122 -40.68 -12.42 -0.44
N GLU A 123 -40.49 -11.91 0.78
CA GLU A 123 -41.41 -12.13 1.89
C GLU A 123 -42.72 -11.34 1.75
N PHE A 124 -42.63 -10.08 1.27
CA PHE A 124 -43.81 -9.19 1.35
C PHE A 124 -44.45 -8.84 0.03
N ILE A 125 -43.76 -9.00 -1.11
CA ILE A 125 -44.24 -8.55 -2.41
C ILE A 125 -44.50 -9.74 -3.35
N TYR A 126 -43.42 -10.48 -3.69
CA TYR A 126 -43.55 -11.60 -4.61
C TYR A 126 -42.38 -12.56 -4.44
N HIS A 127 -42.69 -13.85 -4.20
CA HIS A 127 -41.67 -14.88 -4.05
C HIS A 127 -41.08 -15.28 -5.41
N LEU A 128 -39.84 -14.94 -5.63
CA LEU A 128 -39.09 -15.27 -6.85
C LEU A 128 -38.44 -16.64 -6.76
N PRO A 129 -38.36 -17.38 -7.89
CA PRO A 129 -37.72 -18.71 -7.89
C PRO A 129 -36.20 -18.66 -7.52
N VAL A 130 -35.57 -17.50 -7.71
CA VAL A 130 -34.20 -17.23 -7.26
C VAL A 130 -34.28 -16.05 -6.28
N GLU A 131 -34.08 -16.33 -4.99
CA GLU A 131 -34.24 -15.34 -3.91
C GLU A 131 -33.41 -14.06 -4.12
N ALA A 132 -32.17 -14.20 -4.61
CA ALA A 132 -31.28 -13.06 -4.83
C ALA A 132 -31.61 -12.22 -6.10
N LEU A 133 -32.53 -12.68 -6.97
CA LEU A 133 -32.75 -12.10 -8.31
C LEU A 133 -33.11 -10.63 -8.26
N PHE A 134 -34.03 -10.24 -7.38
CA PHE A 134 -34.44 -8.84 -7.26
C PHE A 134 -33.29 -7.92 -6.83
N GLY A 135 -32.54 -8.35 -5.83
CA GLY A 135 -31.34 -7.61 -5.38
C GLY A 135 -30.29 -7.47 -6.47
N ILE A 136 -30.04 -8.52 -7.25
CA ILE A 136 -29.08 -8.49 -8.36
C ILE A 136 -29.52 -7.48 -9.43
N ILE A 137 -30.80 -7.49 -9.82
CA ILE A 137 -31.33 -6.52 -10.79
C ILE A 137 -31.17 -5.08 -10.27
N MET A 138 -31.48 -4.85 -9.00
CA MET A 138 -31.33 -3.54 -8.36
C MET A 138 -29.86 -3.12 -8.27
N LEU A 139 -28.94 -4.04 -7.94
CA LEU A 139 -27.51 -3.78 -7.91
C LEU A 139 -26.98 -3.35 -9.28
N ILE A 140 -27.36 -4.06 -10.34
CA ILE A 140 -26.98 -3.70 -11.71
C ILE A 140 -27.53 -2.30 -12.05
N GLY A 141 -28.78 -2.03 -11.74
CA GLY A 141 -29.41 -0.72 -11.95
C GLY A 141 -28.68 0.41 -11.22
N LEU A 142 -28.36 0.21 -9.93
CA LEU A 142 -27.62 1.18 -9.11
C LEU A 142 -26.18 1.37 -9.60
N THR A 143 -25.51 0.30 -10.02
CA THR A 143 -24.16 0.39 -10.59
C THR A 143 -24.15 1.21 -11.87
N LEU A 144 -25.09 0.96 -12.79
CA LEU A 144 -25.27 1.73 -14.02
C LEU A 144 -25.60 3.20 -13.73
N LEU A 145 -26.44 3.45 -12.71
CA LEU A 145 -26.78 4.79 -12.25
C LEU A 145 -25.52 5.54 -11.77
N ASN A 146 -24.69 4.91 -10.97
CA ASN A 146 -23.44 5.49 -10.48
C ASN A 146 -22.42 5.73 -11.62
N ILE A 147 -22.39 4.89 -12.65
CA ILE A 147 -21.57 5.11 -13.85
C ILE A 147 -22.03 6.37 -14.60
N LYS A 148 -23.34 6.59 -14.75
CA LYS A 148 -23.89 7.79 -15.41
C LYS A 148 -23.62 9.09 -14.64
N GLY A 149 -23.34 9.02 -13.35
CA GLY A 149 -23.02 10.18 -12.52
C GLY A 149 -24.26 11.02 -12.22
N THR A 150 -25.09 10.58 -11.30
CA THR A 150 -26.19 11.39 -10.77
C THR A 150 -25.66 12.39 -9.75
N LYS A 151 -25.90 13.68 -9.98
CA LYS A 151 -25.79 14.71 -8.94
C LYS A 151 -26.97 14.52 -7.98
N GLU A 152 -26.78 13.75 -6.92
CA GLU A 152 -27.76 13.78 -5.82
C GLU A 152 -27.76 15.19 -5.24
N SER A 153 -28.87 15.91 -5.45
CA SER A 153 -29.06 17.20 -4.79
C SER A 153 -29.11 16.96 -3.28
N GLY A 154 -28.33 17.73 -2.51
CA GLY A 154 -28.38 17.66 -1.03
C GLY A 154 -29.82 17.83 -0.48
N ARG A 155 -30.71 18.51 -1.22
CA ARG A 155 -32.14 18.61 -0.90
C ARG A 155 -32.87 17.27 -1.01
N PHE A 156 -32.57 16.47 -2.04
CA PHE A 156 -33.15 15.14 -2.20
C PHE A 156 -32.78 14.24 -1.03
N GLN A 157 -31.50 14.23 -0.64
CA GLN A 157 -31.02 13.46 0.51
C GLN A 157 -31.73 13.88 1.81
N ILE A 158 -31.96 15.19 2.03
CA ILE A 158 -32.70 15.68 3.20
C ILE A 158 -34.13 15.14 3.20
N ILE A 159 -34.83 15.21 2.07
CA ILE A 159 -36.25 14.75 1.95
C ILE A 159 -36.32 13.23 2.21
N VAL A 160 -35.43 12.46 1.60
CA VAL A 160 -35.38 10.99 1.76
C VAL A 160 -35.12 10.62 3.23
N THR A 161 -34.15 11.25 3.86
CA THR A 161 -33.81 10.98 5.27
C THR A 161 -34.92 11.41 6.21
N ALA A 162 -35.53 12.56 5.99
CA ALA A 162 -36.68 13.01 6.77
C ALA A 162 -37.85 12.02 6.66
N ALA A 163 -38.17 11.52 5.44
CA ALA A 163 -39.18 10.50 5.25
C ALA A 163 -38.89 9.21 6.03
N LYS A 164 -37.63 8.71 6.01
CA LYS A 164 -37.21 7.53 6.78
C LYS A 164 -37.42 7.75 8.29
N VAL A 165 -37.00 8.89 8.82
CA VAL A 165 -37.19 9.22 10.24
C VAL A 165 -38.63 9.30 10.62
N VAL A 166 -39.46 9.96 9.82
CA VAL A 166 -40.93 10.05 10.05
C VAL A 166 -41.58 8.66 10.04
N LEU A 167 -41.22 7.79 9.11
CA LEU A 167 -41.72 6.41 9.04
C LEU A 167 -41.32 5.60 10.29
N LEU A 168 -40.08 5.72 10.78
CA LEU A 168 -39.68 5.04 11.99
C LEU A 168 -40.39 5.59 13.23
N ILE A 169 -40.55 6.90 13.34
CA ILE A 169 -41.33 7.52 14.43
C ILE A 169 -42.76 7.03 14.39
N TRP A 170 -43.42 7.00 13.23
CA TRP A 170 -44.76 6.47 13.06
C TRP A 170 -44.86 5.00 13.49
N PHE A 171 -43.90 4.17 13.08
CA PHE A 171 -43.81 2.77 13.50
C PHE A 171 -43.70 2.64 15.03
N ILE A 172 -42.82 3.43 15.66
CA ILE A 172 -42.63 3.44 17.11
C ILE A 172 -43.93 3.80 17.82
N PHE A 173 -44.60 4.90 17.41
CA PHE A 173 -45.87 5.31 18.02
C PHE A 173 -46.95 4.25 17.85
N GLY A 174 -47.01 3.56 16.71
CA GLY A 174 -47.95 2.47 16.47
C GLY A 174 -47.76 1.29 17.43
N GLY A 175 -46.50 0.99 17.79
CA GLY A 175 -46.16 -0.14 18.66
C GLY A 175 -46.18 0.19 20.17
N LEU A 176 -46.05 1.48 20.58
CA LEU A 176 -45.98 1.84 22.00
C LEU A 176 -47.15 1.32 22.85
N ARG A 177 -48.36 1.20 22.26
CA ARG A 177 -49.56 0.69 22.96
C ARG A 177 -49.53 -0.82 23.24
N PHE A 178 -48.57 -1.56 22.69
CA PHE A 178 -48.42 -3.00 22.89
C PHE A 178 -47.32 -3.34 23.90
N ILE A 179 -46.75 -2.36 24.59
CA ILE A 179 -45.66 -2.58 25.53
C ILE A 179 -46.22 -3.26 26.78
N GLU A 180 -45.69 -4.44 27.09
CA GLU A 180 -45.91 -5.22 28.30
C GLU A 180 -44.64 -5.30 29.09
N PRO A 181 -44.48 -4.52 30.20
CA PRO A 181 -43.20 -4.44 30.91
C PRO A 181 -42.68 -5.77 31.49
N GLU A 182 -43.58 -6.73 31.76
CA GLU A 182 -43.19 -8.05 32.27
C GLU A 182 -42.43 -8.88 31.24
N GLU A 183 -42.73 -8.75 29.96
CA GLU A 183 -42.02 -9.45 28.89
C GLU A 183 -40.57 -9.00 28.76
N LEU A 184 -40.24 -7.75 29.11
CA LEU A 184 -38.87 -7.24 29.11
C LEU A 184 -37.95 -8.06 30.02
N ILE A 185 -38.47 -8.42 31.20
CA ILE A 185 -37.69 -9.16 32.21
C ILE A 185 -37.66 -10.64 31.84
N ASN A 186 -38.79 -11.19 31.42
CA ASN A 186 -38.94 -12.62 31.15
C ASN A 186 -38.12 -13.09 29.92
N ARG A 187 -37.90 -12.22 28.94
CA ARG A 187 -37.14 -12.54 27.69
C ARG A 187 -35.70 -12.04 27.74
N PHE A 188 -35.20 -11.56 28.89
CA PHE A 188 -33.83 -11.07 28.98
C PHE A 188 -32.81 -12.20 29.04
N SER A 189 -31.96 -12.28 28.00
CA SER A 189 -30.83 -13.22 28.03
C SER A 189 -29.75 -12.72 28.99
N THR A 190 -29.26 -13.61 29.85
CA THR A 190 -28.10 -13.37 30.73
C THR A 190 -26.79 -13.83 30.14
N ASP A 191 -26.79 -14.35 28.91
CA ASP A 191 -25.59 -14.76 28.21
C ASP A 191 -24.86 -13.57 27.62
N TRP A 192 -23.87 -13.07 28.35
CA TRP A 192 -23.05 -11.90 27.93
C TRP A 192 -22.22 -12.16 26.68
N VAL A 193 -21.86 -13.42 26.39
CA VAL A 193 -21.13 -13.76 25.16
C VAL A 193 -22.05 -13.60 23.96
N MET A 194 -23.29 -14.08 24.05
CA MET A 194 -24.29 -13.95 23.00
C MET A 194 -24.71 -12.48 22.81
N ILE A 195 -24.82 -11.70 23.90
CA ILE A 195 -25.08 -10.23 23.83
C ILE A 195 -23.92 -9.53 23.12
N GLY A 196 -22.67 -9.88 23.45
CA GLY A 196 -21.48 -9.34 22.80
C GLY A 196 -21.42 -9.70 21.31
N SER A 197 -21.71 -10.94 20.95
CA SER A 197 -21.78 -11.40 19.55
C SER A 197 -22.88 -10.66 18.77
N THR A 198 -24.06 -10.50 19.41
CA THR A 198 -25.16 -9.71 18.81
C THR A 198 -24.76 -8.23 18.64
N ALA A 199 -24.07 -7.65 19.62
CA ALA A 199 -23.53 -6.27 19.48
C ALA A 199 -22.53 -6.18 18.32
N ALA A 200 -21.66 -7.17 18.16
CA ALA A 200 -20.74 -7.24 17.02
C ALA A 200 -21.48 -7.37 15.67
N MET A 201 -22.58 -8.13 15.62
CA MET A 201 -23.44 -8.24 14.44
C MET A 201 -24.07 -6.91 14.07
N VAL A 202 -24.67 -6.18 15.04
CA VAL A 202 -25.40 -4.94 14.76
C VAL A 202 -24.51 -3.72 14.60
N PHE A 203 -23.19 -3.80 14.84
CA PHE A 203 -22.25 -2.67 14.77
C PHE A 203 -22.27 -1.96 13.40
N ILE A 204 -22.43 -2.71 12.30
CA ILE A 204 -22.55 -2.19 10.93
C ILE A 204 -23.60 -1.06 10.82
N THR A 205 -24.66 -1.09 11.64
CA THR A 205 -25.74 -0.10 11.61
C THR A 205 -25.30 1.29 12.06
N PHE A 206 -24.19 1.40 12.82
CA PHE A 206 -23.63 2.64 13.30
C PHE A 206 -22.50 3.18 12.43
N PHE A 207 -21.94 2.39 11.50
CA PHE A 207 -20.79 2.80 10.68
C PHE A 207 -21.08 3.99 9.76
N GLY A 208 -22.36 4.33 9.54
CA GLY A 208 -22.74 5.47 8.70
C GLY A 208 -22.17 6.84 9.10
N PHE A 209 -21.58 7.00 10.31
CA PHE A 209 -20.84 8.21 10.68
C PHE A 209 -19.62 8.47 9.76
N SER A 210 -19.01 7.42 9.23
CA SER A 210 -17.89 7.53 8.29
C SER A 210 -18.28 8.22 6.98
N ALA A 211 -19.52 8.03 6.53
CA ALA A 211 -20.05 8.69 5.33
C ALA A 211 -20.12 10.22 5.48
N ILE A 212 -20.37 10.72 6.71
CA ILE A 212 -20.30 12.16 7.00
C ILE A 212 -18.85 12.65 6.80
N ALA A 213 -17.87 11.90 7.32
CA ALA A 213 -16.46 12.23 7.17
C ALA A 213 -15.99 12.12 5.71
N ALA A 214 -16.48 11.14 4.94
CA ALA A 214 -16.19 10.99 3.52
C ALA A 214 -16.69 12.17 2.68
N SER A 215 -17.78 12.84 3.10
CA SER A 215 -18.34 14.02 2.44
C SER A 215 -17.66 15.34 2.82
N ALA A 216 -16.59 15.31 3.62
CA ALA A 216 -15.93 16.50 4.17
C ALA A 216 -15.48 17.53 3.13
N GLY A 217 -15.12 17.09 1.93
CA GLY A 217 -14.74 17.96 0.82
C GLY A 217 -15.89 18.79 0.23
N GLU A 218 -17.15 18.39 0.49
CA GLU A 218 -18.37 18.99 -0.06
C GLU A 218 -19.15 19.82 0.99
N VAL A 219 -18.79 19.71 2.27
CA VAL A 219 -19.47 20.37 3.38
C VAL A 219 -18.94 21.78 3.62
N LYS A 220 -19.85 22.75 3.80
CA LYS A 220 -19.52 24.11 4.24
C LYS A 220 -19.05 24.09 5.70
N ASP A 221 -17.98 24.83 6.02
CA ASP A 221 -17.39 24.87 7.35
C ASP A 221 -17.21 23.47 7.99
N PRO A 222 -16.50 22.54 7.28
CA PRO A 222 -16.45 21.13 7.67
C PRO A 222 -15.91 20.93 9.08
N VAL A 223 -15.00 21.78 9.50
CA VAL A 223 -14.39 21.77 10.84
C VAL A 223 -15.43 21.88 11.97
N LYS A 224 -16.49 22.66 11.77
CA LYS A 224 -17.56 22.86 12.76
C LYS A 224 -18.75 21.93 12.51
N ASN A 225 -19.15 21.77 11.24
CA ASN A 225 -20.38 21.09 10.88
C ASN A 225 -20.27 19.56 10.95
N ILE A 226 -19.10 18.98 10.60
CA ILE A 226 -18.96 17.53 10.60
C ILE A 226 -18.96 16.93 12.01
N PRO A 227 -18.19 17.43 13.01
CA PRO A 227 -18.29 16.90 14.37
C PRO A 227 -19.72 17.00 14.93
N LYS A 228 -20.40 18.14 14.72
CA LYS A 228 -21.81 18.31 15.14
C LYS A 228 -22.73 17.30 14.45
N ALA A 229 -22.56 17.12 13.14
CA ALA A 229 -23.38 16.17 12.37
C ALA A 229 -23.15 14.72 12.87
N ILE A 230 -21.91 14.31 13.13
CA ILE A 230 -21.58 12.98 13.65
C ILE A 230 -22.27 12.74 15.00
N PHE A 231 -22.08 13.62 15.99
CA PHE A 231 -22.64 13.43 17.33
C PHE A 231 -24.17 13.46 17.33
N ILE A 232 -24.79 14.43 16.65
CA ILE A 232 -26.26 14.53 16.59
C ILE A 232 -26.84 13.30 15.87
N SER A 233 -26.24 12.89 14.73
CA SER A 233 -26.72 11.71 13.99
C SER A 233 -26.62 10.44 14.81
N MET A 234 -25.49 10.21 15.51
CA MET A 234 -25.31 9.05 16.38
C MET A 234 -26.34 9.04 17.54
N GLY A 235 -26.55 10.18 18.20
CA GLY A 235 -27.52 10.30 19.28
C GLY A 235 -28.95 10.02 18.82
N VAL A 236 -29.37 10.65 17.72
CA VAL A 236 -30.70 10.44 17.13
C VAL A 236 -30.91 8.98 16.71
N VAL A 237 -29.94 8.41 16.01
CA VAL A 237 -30.05 7.03 15.51
C VAL A 237 -30.04 6.02 16.66
N THR A 238 -29.20 6.20 17.69
CA THR A 238 -29.18 5.33 18.87
C THR A 238 -30.53 5.34 19.57
N LEU A 239 -31.13 6.51 19.75
CA LEU A 239 -32.46 6.63 20.35
C LEU A 239 -33.53 5.92 19.51
N LEU A 240 -33.54 6.18 18.19
CA LEU A 240 -34.49 5.55 17.28
C LEU A 240 -34.35 4.03 17.29
N TYR A 241 -33.13 3.50 17.23
CA TYR A 241 -32.88 2.06 17.23
C TYR A 241 -33.31 1.39 18.52
N THR A 242 -32.99 2.01 19.66
CA THR A 242 -33.45 1.52 20.97
C THR A 242 -34.97 1.41 21.03
N LEU A 243 -35.67 2.44 20.56
CA LEU A 243 -37.14 2.46 20.55
C LEU A 243 -37.73 1.47 19.53
N VAL A 244 -37.13 1.32 18.35
CA VAL A 244 -37.58 0.35 17.34
C VAL A 244 -37.42 -1.08 17.86
N VAL A 245 -36.26 -1.43 18.42
CA VAL A 245 -36.01 -2.77 19.00
C VAL A 245 -36.97 -3.06 20.13
N LEU A 246 -37.19 -2.06 21.02
CA LEU A 246 -38.18 -2.17 22.09
C LEU A 246 -39.57 -2.49 21.54
N VAL A 247 -40.04 -1.77 20.54
CA VAL A 247 -41.38 -1.95 19.96
C VAL A 247 -41.49 -3.28 19.21
N VAL A 248 -40.45 -3.67 18.42
CA VAL A 248 -40.45 -4.97 17.71
C VAL A 248 -40.52 -6.15 18.67
N LEU A 249 -39.87 -6.07 19.83
CA LEU A 249 -39.93 -7.09 20.87
C LEU A 249 -41.36 -7.39 21.33
N PHE A 250 -42.19 -6.33 21.45
CA PHE A 250 -43.62 -6.42 21.87
C PHE A 250 -44.59 -6.72 20.74
N ALA A 251 -44.08 -6.99 19.54
CA ALA A 251 -44.94 -7.41 18.45
C ALA A 251 -45.54 -8.81 18.67
N GLY A 252 -45.04 -9.58 19.64
CA GLY A 252 -45.55 -10.90 19.98
C GLY A 252 -45.49 -11.87 18.80
N LEU A 253 -44.42 -11.81 18.01
CA LEU A 253 -44.21 -12.70 16.88
C LEU A 253 -43.87 -14.12 17.39
N THR A 254 -44.30 -15.14 16.67
CA THR A 254 -44.00 -16.54 16.98
C THR A 254 -42.52 -16.85 16.74
N GLU A 255 -41.97 -16.31 15.68
CA GLU A 255 -40.57 -16.40 15.32
C GLU A 255 -40.02 -15.03 14.94
N TYR A 256 -38.75 -14.77 15.28
CA TYR A 256 -38.07 -13.55 14.89
C TYR A 256 -37.07 -13.84 13.77
N THR A 257 -37.30 -13.21 12.63
CA THR A 257 -36.52 -13.34 11.38
C THR A 257 -35.98 -11.98 10.94
N GLU A 258 -35.26 -11.94 9.84
CA GLU A 258 -34.86 -10.70 9.18
C GLU A 258 -36.04 -9.83 8.71
N ALA A 259 -37.23 -10.41 8.55
CA ALA A 259 -38.44 -9.71 8.11
C ALA A 259 -39.34 -9.22 9.28
N SER A 260 -38.97 -9.51 10.53
CA SER A 260 -39.80 -9.29 11.72
C SER A 260 -40.29 -7.85 11.90
N MET A 261 -39.48 -6.84 11.50
CA MET A 261 -39.95 -5.45 11.58
C MET A 261 -41.13 -5.18 10.63
N GLY A 262 -41.14 -5.79 9.44
CA GLY A 262 -42.26 -5.69 8.49
C GLY A 262 -43.54 -6.38 9.00
N GLU A 263 -43.38 -7.55 9.64
CA GLU A 263 -44.50 -8.26 10.28
C GLU A 263 -45.07 -7.48 11.46
N ALA A 264 -44.19 -6.94 12.33
CA ALA A 264 -44.58 -6.06 13.42
C ALA A 264 -45.36 -4.84 12.91
N ALA A 265 -44.90 -4.24 11.81
CA ALA A 265 -45.58 -3.10 11.20
C ALA A 265 -47.01 -3.42 10.72
N LYS A 266 -47.22 -4.59 10.11
CA LYS A 266 -48.57 -5.07 9.74
C LYS A 266 -49.45 -5.22 10.97
N ARG A 267 -48.92 -5.75 12.08
CA ARG A 267 -49.64 -5.95 13.33
C ARG A 267 -50.03 -4.62 14.00
N PHE A 268 -49.10 -3.65 14.05
CA PHE A 268 -49.30 -2.38 14.74
C PHE A 268 -50.14 -1.37 13.99
N LEU A 269 -49.92 -1.28 12.66
CA LEU A 269 -50.45 -0.23 11.80
C LEU A 269 -51.53 -0.72 10.82
N GLY A 270 -51.88 -2.02 10.92
CA GLY A 270 -52.81 -2.66 9.99
C GLY A 270 -52.22 -2.87 8.58
N GLY A 271 -53.02 -3.40 7.65
CA GLY A 271 -52.51 -3.80 6.34
C GLY A 271 -51.86 -2.66 5.54
N ILE A 272 -52.53 -1.52 5.39
CA ILE A 272 -51.98 -0.38 4.62
C ILE A 272 -50.76 0.22 5.30
N GLY A 273 -50.82 0.47 6.61
CA GLY A 273 -49.72 1.03 7.35
C GLY A 273 -48.46 0.13 7.36
N GLY A 274 -48.69 -1.19 7.48
CA GLY A 274 -47.64 -2.18 7.36
C GLY A 274 -46.92 -2.13 6.01
N TYR A 275 -47.64 -2.09 4.89
CA TYR A 275 -47.06 -1.99 3.56
C TYR A 275 -46.33 -0.68 3.31
N VAL A 276 -46.76 0.44 3.91
CA VAL A 276 -46.03 1.72 3.84
C VAL A 276 -44.66 1.62 4.54
N ILE A 277 -44.59 0.97 5.71
CA ILE A 277 -43.31 0.73 6.40
C ILE A 277 -42.40 -0.21 5.59
N ILE A 278 -42.95 -1.29 5.02
CA ILE A 278 -42.20 -2.23 4.16
C ILE A 278 -41.67 -1.52 2.92
N ALA A 279 -42.46 -0.70 2.23
CA ALA A 279 -41.99 0.10 1.11
C ALA A 279 -40.90 1.10 1.51
N GLY A 280 -41.06 1.72 2.70
CA GLY A 280 -40.01 2.59 3.28
C GLY A 280 -38.70 1.86 3.59
N ALA A 281 -38.79 0.62 4.08
CA ALA A 281 -37.63 -0.23 4.31
C ALA A 281 -36.89 -0.56 2.99
N ILE A 282 -37.64 -1.01 1.97
CA ILE A 282 -37.08 -1.29 0.63
C ILE A 282 -36.42 -0.05 0.04
N PHE A 283 -37.09 1.11 0.10
CA PHE A 283 -36.51 2.36 -0.37
C PHE A 283 -35.25 2.78 0.42
N SER A 284 -35.26 2.52 1.73
CA SER A 284 -34.11 2.77 2.59
C SER A 284 -32.89 1.91 2.19
N MET A 285 -33.12 0.64 1.90
CA MET A 285 -32.06 -0.30 1.46
C MET A 285 -31.49 0.11 0.10
N ILE A 286 -32.32 0.51 -0.85
CA ILE A 286 -31.88 1.02 -2.16
C ILE A 286 -31.02 2.28 -2.00
N SER A 287 -31.48 3.24 -1.20
CA SER A 287 -30.76 4.49 -0.95
C SER A 287 -29.41 4.25 -0.27
N ALA A 288 -29.34 3.35 0.71
CA ALA A 288 -28.11 2.99 1.39
C ALA A 288 -27.12 2.24 0.48
N SER A 289 -27.64 1.33 -0.36
CA SER A 289 -26.82 0.64 -1.36
C SER A 289 -26.18 1.62 -2.34
N ASN A 290 -26.93 2.60 -2.83
CA ASN A 290 -26.41 3.64 -3.70
C ASN A 290 -25.28 4.45 -3.02
N ALA A 291 -25.50 4.86 -1.77
CA ALA A 291 -24.49 5.57 -0.98
C ALA A 291 -23.21 4.74 -0.74
N SER A 292 -23.36 3.44 -0.50
CA SER A 292 -22.21 2.54 -0.27
C SER A 292 -21.40 2.28 -1.54
N ILE A 293 -22.05 2.13 -2.71
CA ILE A 293 -21.36 2.03 -4.01
C ILE A 293 -20.53 3.29 -4.25
N MET A 294 -21.13 4.46 -3.98
CA MET A 294 -20.44 5.74 -4.15
C MET A 294 -19.27 5.90 -3.18
N ALA A 295 -19.44 5.58 -1.89
CA ALA A 295 -18.39 5.67 -0.88
C ALA A 295 -17.24 4.69 -1.18
N GLY A 296 -17.54 3.43 -1.47
CA GLY A 296 -16.55 2.42 -1.84
C GLY A 296 -15.73 2.83 -3.08
N SER A 297 -16.39 3.35 -4.12
CA SER A 297 -15.70 3.84 -5.32
C SER A 297 -14.81 5.05 -5.05
N ARG A 298 -15.16 5.93 -4.11
CA ARG A 298 -14.31 7.06 -3.67
C ARG A 298 -13.08 6.60 -2.89
N VAL A 299 -13.19 5.56 -2.05
CA VAL A 299 -12.04 4.95 -1.38
C VAL A 299 -11.08 4.37 -2.41
N VAL A 300 -11.57 3.59 -3.37
CA VAL A 300 -10.76 3.02 -4.47
C VAL A 300 -10.09 4.12 -5.30
N LEU A 301 -10.82 5.18 -5.64
CA LEU A 301 -10.30 6.36 -6.33
C LEU A 301 -9.15 7.01 -5.55
N SER A 302 -9.35 7.24 -4.25
CA SER A 302 -8.33 7.83 -3.39
C SER A 302 -7.08 6.96 -3.28
N MET A 303 -7.24 5.63 -3.20
CA MET A 303 -6.13 4.68 -3.19
C MET A 303 -5.35 4.69 -4.50
N SER A 304 -6.03 4.80 -5.64
CA SER A 304 -5.40 4.91 -6.96
C SER A 304 -4.65 6.24 -7.12
N HIS A 305 -5.27 7.37 -6.77
CA HIS A 305 -4.64 8.70 -6.87
C HIS A 305 -3.40 8.84 -5.96
N LEU A 306 -3.40 8.18 -4.80
CA LEU A 306 -2.25 8.15 -3.89
C LEU A 306 -1.24 7.03 -4.21
N GLY A 307 -1.40 6.34 -5.35
CA GLY A 307 -0.47 5.34 -5.86
C GLY A 307 -0.45 4.02 -5.09
N HIS A 308 -1.56 3.65 -4.46
CA HIS A 308 -1.74 2.35 -3.80
C HIS A 308 -2.49 1.33 -4.66
N LEU A 309 -3.13 1.77 -5.74
CA LEU A 309 -3.75 0.95 -6.78
C LEU A 309 -3.32 1.44 -8.16
N PRO A 310 -3.47 0.63 -9.23
CA PRO A 310 -3.22 1.04 -10.60
C PRO A 310 -3.92 2.35 -10.97
N ARG A 311 -3.24 3.22 -11.72
CA ARG A 311 -3.77 4.55 -12.10
C ARG A 311 -5.02 4.44 -12.97
N GLU A 312 -5.12 3.39 -13.76
CA GLU A 312 -6.24 3.10 -14.65
C GLU A 312 -7.56 2.99 -13.89
N ILE A 313 -7.52 2.46 -12.65
CA ILE A 313 -8.70 2.32 -11.77
C ILE A 313 -9.24 3.69 -11.33
N GLY A 314 -8.36 4.67 -11.16
CA GLY A 314 -8.69 6.03 -10.73
C GLY A 314 -8.95 7.01 -11.87
N VAL A 315 -9.04 6.56 -13.13
CA VAL A 315 -9.35 7.45 -14.25
C VAL A 315 -10.79 7.92 -14.16
N ILE A 316 -10.97 9.25 -14.11
CA ILE A 316 -12.29 9.88 -14.12
C ILE A 316 -12.71 10.10 -15.58
N ASN A 317 -13.84 9.56 -15.96
CA ASN A 317 -14.40 9.74 -17.30
C ASN A 317 -14.80 11.22 -17.51
N ALA A 318 -14.38 11.82 -18.63
CA ALA A 318 -14.61 13.24 -18.92
C ALA A 318 -16.09 13.60 -19.11
N GLN A 319 -16.92 12.67 -19.61
CA GLN A 319 -18.34 12.90 -19.88
C GLN A 319 -19.21 12.73 -18.62
N THR A 320 -19.01 11.62 -17.90
CA THR A 320 -19.82 11.28 -16.71
C THR A 320 -19.26 11.86 -15.41
N ARG A 321 -18.00 12.26 -15.39
CA ARG A 321 -17.23 12.73 -14.23
C ARG A 321 -17.21 11.71 -13.08
N THR A 322 -17.21 10.42 -13.41
CA THR A 322 -17.20 9.29 -12.49
C THR A 322 -16.02 8.36 -12.76
N PRO A 323 -15.47 7.69 -11.73
CA PRO A 323 -14.43 6.67 -11.90
C PRO A 323 -15.06 5.33 -12.28
N ILE A 324 -15.37 5.12 -13.57
CA ILE A 324 -16.15 3.98 -14.06
C ILE A 324 -15.57 2.65 -13.60
N ILE A 325 -14.25 2.44 -13.73
CA ILE A 325 -13.60 1.18 -13.35
C ILE A 325 -13.73 0.91 -11.85
N ALA A 326 -13.57 1.95 -11.01
CA ALA A 326 -13.74 1.81 -9.57
C ALA A 326 -15.19 1.44 -9.20
N VAL A 327 -16.19 2.03 -9.88
CA VAL A 327 -17.62 1.71 -9.69
C VAL A 327 -17.91 0.26 -10.09
N ILE A 328 -17.39 -0.20 -11.23
CA ILE A 328 -17.56 -1.60 -11.68
C ILE A 328 -16.88 -2.58 -10.71
N LEU A 329 -15.70 -2.25 -10.20
CA LEU A 329 -14.98 -3.08 -9.25
C LEU A 329 -15.76 -3.23 -7.94
N VAL A 330 -16.33 -2.14 -7.44
CA VAL A 330 -17.20 -2.16 -6.24
C VAL A 330 -18.48 -2.96 -6.52
N GLY A 331 -19.17 -2.70 -7.64
CA GLY A 331 -20.40 -3.42 -8.02
C GLY A 331 -20.17 -4.92 -8.19
N GLY A 332 -19.06 -5.31 -8.83
CA GLY A 332 -18.66 -6.71 -8.97
C GLY A 332 -18.35 -7.38 -7.64
N GLY A 333 -17.63 -6.67 -6.74
CA GLY A 333 -17.36 -7.16 -5.39
C GLY A 333 -18.62 -7.36 -4.57
N ILE A 334 -19.60 -6.42 -4.66
CA ILE A 334 -20.90 -6.55 -4.00
C ILE A 334 -21.64 -7.81 -4.49
N LEU A 335 -21.66 -8.03 -5.81
CA LEU A 335 -22.30 -9.19 -6.41
C LEU A 335 -21.69 -10.50 -5.88
N VAL A 336 -20.37 -10.58 -5.85
CA VAL A 336 -19.66 -11.76 -5.35
C VAL A 336 -20.01 -12.04 -3.89
N PHE A 337 -19.93 -11.04 -3.00
CA PHE A 337 -20.26 -11.24 -1.59
C PHE A 337 -21.75 -11.58 -1.38
N ALA A 338 -22.66 -10.94 -2.08
CA ALA A 338 -24.09 -11.20 -1.97
C ALA A 338 -24.49 -12.62 -2.43
N MET A 339 -23.68 -13.24 -3.33
CA MET A 339 -23.91 -14.61 -3.78
C MET A 339 -23.18 -15.67 -2.92
N MET A 340 -22.11 -15.28 -2.22
CA MET A 340 -21.27 -16.24 -1.46
C MET A 340 -21.70 -16.43 -0.01
N LEU A 341 -22.29 -15.43 0.62
CA LEU A 341 -22.54 -15.43 2.06
C LEU A 341 -24.02 -15.23 2.39
N PRO A 342 -24.54 -15.97 3.38
CA PRO A 342 -25.83 -15.68 3.99
C PRO A 342 -25.84 -14.28 4.61
N LEU A 343 -27.03 -13.73 4.79
CA LEU A 343 -27.25 -12.35 5.26
C LEU A 343 -26.58 -12.09 6.62
N GLU A 344 -26.69 -12.99 7.57
CA GLU A 344 -26.10 -12.85 8.89
C GLU A 344 -24.55 -12.86 8.81
N ASP A 345 -23.98 -13.76 8.01
CA ASP A 345 -22.53 -13.86 7.79
C ASP A 345 -21.97 -12.63 7.07
N LEU A 346 -22.74 -12.03 6.15
CA LEU A 346 -22.37 -10.75 5.50
C LEU A 346 -22.18 -9.63 6.54
N SER A 347 -23.03 -9.59 7.57
CA SER A 347 -22.91 -8.62 8.65
C SER A 347 -21.63 -8.87 9.48
N TYR A 348 -21.35 -10.10 9.89
CA TYR A 348 -20.15 -10.43 10.62
C TYR A 348 -18.86 -10.19 9.80
N PHE A 349 -18.89 -10.55 8.51
CA PHE A 349 -17.76 -10.27 7.61
C PHE A 349 -17.49 -8.77 7.50
N ALA A 350 -18.53 -7.96 7.21
CA ALA A 350 -18.41 -6.52 7.09
C ALA A 350 -17.86 -5.89 8.39
N ASN A 351 -18.39 -6.31 9.54
CA ASN A 351 -17.93 -5.82 10.84
C ASN A 351 -16.48 -6.22 11.13
N THR A 352 -16.06 -7.42 10.78
CA THR A 352 -14.67 -7.87 10.96
C THR A 352 -13.70 -6.94 10.24
N VAL A 353 -13.89 -6.70 8.94
CA VAL A 353 -12.98 -5.84 8.16
C VAL A 353 -13.03 -4.38 8.60
N LEU A 354 -14.24 -3.88 8.94
CA LEU A 354 -14.41 -2.51 9.43
C LEU A 354 -13.75 -2.30 10.80
N LEU A 355 -14.00 -3.17 11.77
CA LEU A 355 -13.42 -3.07 13.12
C LEU A 355 -11.89 -3.10 13.09
N LEU A 356 -11.29 -3.95 12.23
CA LEU A 356 -9.84 -3.98 12.02
C LEU A 356 -9.30 -2.67 11.43
N ALA A 357 -10.00 -2.07 10.46
CA ALA A 357 -9.64 -0.76 9.93
C ALA A 357 -9.74 0.33 11.02
N LEU A 358 -10.80 0.32 11.82
CA LEU A 358 -11.06 1.31 12.86
C LEU A 358 -10.06 1.22 14.03
N ILE A 359 -9.52 0.04 14.34
CA ILE A 359 -8.40 -0.13 15.28
C ILE A 359 -7.21 0.70 14.82
N LEU A 360 -6.83 0.57 13.54
CA LEU A 360 -5.71 1.32 12.98
C LEU A 360 -6.00 2.81 12.89
N VAL A 361 -7.23 3.23 12.60
CA VAL A 361 -7.61 4.65 12.60
C VAL A 361 -7.52 5.25 14.01
N ASN A 362 -7.95 4.54 15.06
CA ASN A 362 -7.77 4.97 16.45
C ASN A 362 -6.28 5.04 16.83
N ALA A 363 -5.47 4.05 16.43
CA ALA A 363 -4.03 4.06 16.62
C ALA A 363 -3.36 5.22 15.86
N ALA A 364 -3.87 5.56 14.68
CA ALA A 364 -3.38 6.69 13.90
C ALA A 364 -3.49 8.01 14.67
N LEU A 365 -4.55 8.26 15.43
CA LEU A 365 -4.68 9.49 16.21
C LEU A 365 -3.55 9.61 17.26
N ILE A 366 -3.22 8.53 17.95
CA ILE A 366 -2.16 8.50 18.96
C ILE A 366 -0.80 8.80 18.29
N VAL A 367 -0.50 8.12 17.20
CA VAL A 367 0.78 8.28 16.46
C VAL A 367 0.86 9.68 15.83
N HIS A 368 -0.24 10.17 15.24
CA HIS A 368 -0.29 11.48 14.60
C HIS A 368 -0.03 12.62 15.59
N ARG A 369 -0.58 12.53 16.81
CA ARG A 369 -0.31 13.53 17.85
C ARG A 369 1.15 13.54 18.31
N ARG A 370 1.82 12.37 18.31
CA ARG A 370 3.25 12.26 18.62
C ARG A 370 4.14 12.79 17.49
N LYS A 371 3.77 12.53 16.23
CA LYS A 371 4.55 12.96 15.05
C LYS A 371 4.42 14.46 14.78
N PHE A 372 3.25 15.04 15.06
CA PHE A 372 2.93 16.44 14.75
C PHE A 372 2.37 17.15 15.98
N PRO A 373 3.19 17.38 17.04
CA PRO A 373 2.71 17.98 18.31
C PRO A 373 2.18 19.40 18.14
N ASP A 374 2.81 20.20 17.27
CA ASP A 374 2.52 21.63 17.08
C ASP A 374 1.40 21.89 16.04
N MET A 375 0.82 20.84 15.47
CA MET A 375 -0.24 20.99 14.46
C MET A 375 -1.52 21.54 15.11
N GLU A 376 -2.12 22.56 14.52
CA GLU A 376 -3.39 23.13 14.91
C GLU A 376 -4.53 22.11 14.75
N ARG A 377 -5.32 21.93 15.84
CA ARG A 377 -6.44 20.99 15.91
C ARG A 377 -7.70 21.73 16.35
N PRO A 378 -8.52 22.21 15.39
CA PRO A 378 -9.73 22.96 15.71
C PRO A 378 -10.74 22.15 16.56
N PHE A 379 -10.84 20.84 16.30
CA PHE A 379 -11.52 19.90 17.19
C PHE A 379 -10.47 18.97 17.81
N ARG A 380 -10.41 18.92 19.13
CA ARG A 380 -9.43 18.13 19.88
C ARG A 380 -10.12 17.11 20.76
N VAL A 381 -9.89 15.83 20.50
CA VAL A 381 -10.38 14.73 21.35
C VAL A 381 -9.78 14.85 22.74
N PRO A 382 -10.59 14.86 23.82
CA PRO A 382 -10.07 14.91 25.19
C PRO A 382 -9.36 13.59 25.55
N LEU A 383 -8.56 13.62 26.61
CA LEU A 383 -7.93 12.44 27.21
C LEU A 383 -7.18 11.50 26.22
N VAL A 384 -6.57 12.03 25.18
CA VAL A 384 -5.69 11.21 24.31
C VAL A 384 -4.36 10.99 25.04
N PRO A 385 -3.88 9.75 25.18
CA PRO A 385 -4.22 8.55 24.38
C PRO A 385 -5.35 7.67 24.93
N LEU A 386 -5.97 7.97 26.07
CA LEU A 386 -6.92 7.07 26.75
C LEU A 386 -8.13 6.72 25.86
N LEU A 387 -8.85 7.73 25.32
CA LEU A 387 -10.07 7.46 24.51
C LEU A 387 -9.80 6.66 23.24
N PRO A 388 -8.76 6.94 22.43
CA PRO A 388 -8.40 6.06 21.31
C PRO A 388 -8.01 4.65 21.74
N ILE A 389 -7.31 4.47 22.90
CA ILE A 389 -6.99 3.13 23.44
C ILE A 389 -8.28 2.38 23.80
N LEU A 390 -9.23 3.04 24.48
CA LEU A 390 -10.53 2.46 24.78
C LEU A 390 -11.27 2.07 23.48
N GLY A 391 -11.19 2.89 22.44
CA GLY A 391 -11.71 2.55 21.12
C GLY A 391 -11.06 1.32 20.50
N ILE A 392 -9.74 1.17 20.61
CA ILE A 392 -9.03 -0.03 20.17
C ILE A 392 -9.49 -1.26 20.95
N LEU A 393 -9.52 -1.18 22.28
CA LEU A 393 -9.94 -2.29 23.14
C LEU A 393 -11.40 -2.68 22.91
N ALA A 394 -12.28 -1.70 22.73
CA ALA A 394 -13.69 -1.95 22.44
C ALA A 394 -13.89 -2.62 21.06
N ASN A 395 -13.16 -2.18 20.04
CA ASN A 395 -13.18 -2.85 18.74
C ASN A 395 -12.60 -4.27 18.80
N LEU A 396 -11.51 -4.49 19.53
CA LEU A 396 -10.94 -5.83 19.79
C LEU A 396 -11.92 -6.73 20.54
N TYR A 397 -12.64 -6.18 21.54
CA TYR A 397 -13.70 -6.90 22.23
C TYR A 397 -14.79 -7.38 21.25
N LEU A 398 -15.31 -6.51 20.38
CA LEU A 398 -16.30 -6.93 19.40
C LEU A 398 -15.75 -7.98 18.42
N ILE A 399 -14.51 -7.85 17.96
CA ILE A 399 -13.87 -8.88 17.12
C ILE A 399 -13.77 -10.21 17.87
N SER A 400 -13.43 -10.21 19.17
CA SER A 400 -13.35 -11.43 19.96
C SER A 400 -14.70 -12.17 20.05
N GLN A 401 -15.80 -11.44 19.99
CA GLN A 401 -17.15 -12.04 19.99
C GLN A 401 -17.52 -12.66 18.63
N ILE A 402 -16.86 -12.25 17.53
CA ILE A 402 -17.07 -12.84 16.18
C ILE A 402 -16.38 -14.21 16.06
N PHE A 403 -15.51 -14.61 17.00
CA PHE A 403 -14.89 -15.96 16.98
C PHE A 403 -15.93 -17.11 17.05
N SER A 404 -17.12 -16.83 17.55
CA SER A 404 -18.24 -17.78 17.49
C SER A 404 -18.74 -18.06 16.06
N HIS A 405 -18.42 -17.18 15.11
CA HIS A 405 -18.77 -17.29 13.69
C HIS A 405 -17.50 -17.40 12.82
N PRO A 406 -16.85 -18.59 12.77
CA PRO A 406 -15.52 -18.73 12.17
C PRO A 406 -15.49 -18.50 10.65
N ILE A 407 -16.56 -18.84 9.93
CA ILE A 407 -16.60 -18.73 8.46
C ILE A 407 -16.43 -17.27 8.01
N PRO A 408 -17.28 -16.29 8.40
CA PRO A 408 -17.11 -14.90 7.99
C PRO A 408 -15.80 -14.29 8.52
N LEU A 409 -15.34 -14.69 9.71
CA LEU A 409 -14.08 -14.23 10.29
C LEU A 409 -12.87 -14.63 9.42
N PHE A 410 -12.72 -15.92 9.15
CA PHE A 410 -11.57 -16.42 8.38
C PHE A 410 -11.62 -15.96 6.93
N LEU A 411 -12.81 -15.84 6.34
CA LEU A 411 -12.96 -15.29 5.01
C LEU A 411 -12.53 -13.81 4.96
N ALA A 412 -12.91 -13.01 5.96
CA ALA A 412 -12.50 -11.62 6.07
C ALA A 412 -10.98 -11.47 6.18
N LEU A 413 -10.36 -12.28 7.06
CA LEU A 413 -8.89 -12.31 7.20
C LEU A 413 -8.21 -12.76 5.90
N GLY A 414 -8.75 -13.77 5.24
CA GLY A 414 -8.25 -14.25 3.94
C GLY A 414 -8.29 -13.16 2.85
N CYS A 415 -9.40 -12.42 2.74
CA CYS A 415 -9.53 -11.30 1.81
C CYS A 415 -8.56 -10.14 2.14
N LEU A 416 -8.32 -9.88 3.42
CA LEU A 416 -7.34 -8.88 3.84
C LEU A 416 -5.90 -9.31 3.50
N ILE A 417 -5.55 -10.57 3.75
CA ILE A 417 -4.24 -11.14 3.39
C ILE A 417 -4.05 -11.12 1.87
N LEU A 418 -5.06 -11.53 1.10
CA LEU A 418 -5.01 -11.50 -0.36
C LEU A 418 -4.78 -10.08 -0.89
N GLY A 419 -5.46 -9.07 -0.32
CA GLY A 419 -5.24 -7.68 -0.65
C GLY A 419 -3.82 -7.22 -0.33
N MET A 420 -3.26 -7.61 0.82
CA MET A 420 -1.88 -7.29 1.17
C MET A 420 -0.88 -7.96 0.22
N LEU A 421 -1.10 -9.21 -0.18
CA LEU A 421 -0.28 -9.88 -1.18
C LEU A 421 -0.35 -9.19 -2.54
N ALA A 422 -1.54 -8.77 -2.96
CA ALA A 422 -1.74 -7.99 -4.18
C ALA A 422 -0.99 -6.64 -4.12
N PHE A 423 -1.01 -5.95 -2.97
CA PHE A 423 -0.26 -4.72 -2.75
C PHE A 423 1.25 -4.93 -2.87
N VAL A 424 1.79 -5.98 -2.24
CA VAL A 424 3.22 -6.31 -2.31
C VAL A 424 3.63 -6.63 -3.75
N ALA A 425 2.84 -7.42 -4.46
CA ALA A 425 3.10 -7.76 -5.86
C ALA A 425 3.05 -6.51 -6.77
N TRP A 426 2.05 -5.66 -6.60
CA TRP A 426 1.87 -4.42 -7.35
C TRP A 426 2.96 -3.39 -7.04
N LYS A 427 3.21 -3.08 -5.75
CA LYS A 427 4.26 -2.13 -5.34
C LYS A 427 5.65 -2.63 -5.73
N GLY A 428 5.87 -3.93 -5.71
CA GLY A 428 7.06 -4.54 -6.24
C GLY A 428 7.34 -4.13 -7.69
N ALA A 429 6.31 -3.95 -8.52
CA ALA A 429 6.44 -3.56 -9.92
C ALA A 429 6.57 -2.03 -10.13
N GLU A 430 5.89 -1.20 -9.32
CA GLU A 430 5.73 0.26 -9.56
C GLU A 430 6.87 1.13 -8.99
N THR A 431 7.59 0.66 -7.97
CA THR A 431 8.51 1.51 -7.18
C THR A 431 9.71 2.05 -7.97
N GLU A 432 10.07 1.42 -9.10
CA GLU A 432 11.19 1.87 -9.93
C GLU A 432 10.89 3.09 -10.80
N GLU A 433 9.66 3.21 -11.28
CA GLU A 433 9.29 4.25 -12.24
C GLU A 433 9.13 5.63 -11.59
N LYS A 434 8.75 5.67 -10.30
CA LYS A 434 8.49 6.92 -9.54
C LYS A 434 9.66 7.40 -8.67
N ALA A 435 10.66 6.55 -8.44
CA ALA A 435 11.76 6.87 -7.53
C ALA A 435 12.68 7.98 -8.06
N ILE A 436 12.75 8.16 -9.38
CA ILE A 436 13.56 9.18 -10.02
C ILE A 436 12.66 10.04 -10.92
N PRO A 437 12.48 11.33 -10.63
CA PRO A 437 11.60 12.21 -11.42
C PRO A 437 12.10 12.41 -12.84
N GLY A 438 11.20 12.52 -13.81
CA GLY A 438 11.47 12.82 -15.21
C GLY A 438 10.63 12.01 -16.20
N VAL A 439 10.69 12.37 -17.48
CA VAL A 439 10.09 11.64 -18.60
C VAL A 439 10.95 10.43 -18.95
N ALA A 440 10.36 9.34 -19.50
CA ALA A 440 11.11 8.18 -19.98
C ALA A 440 12.19 8.57 -21.01
N SER A 441 13.36 7.94 -20.92
CA SER A 441 14.45 8.21 -21.85
C SER A 441 14.20 7.50 -23.21
N HIS A 442 14.70 8.10 -24.29
CA HIS A 442 14.55 7.59 -25.64
C HIS A 442 15.87 6.95 -26.14
N ILE A 443 15.80 5.79 -26.80
CA ILE A 443 16.95 5.19 -27.46
C ILE A 443 17.15 5.88 -28.81
N ALA A 444 18.19 6.71 -28.89
CA ALA A 444 18.52 7.45 -30.12
C ALA A 444 19.34 6.59 -31.09
N HIS A 445 20.22 5.71 -30.58
CA HIS A 445 21.05 4.85 -31.41
C HIS A 445 21.32 3.50 -30.70
N SER A 446 21.40 2.42 -31.49
CA SER A 446 21.73 1.08 -31.02
C SER A 446 22.53 0.34 -32.07
N GLN A 447 23.77 -0.06 -31.75
CA GLN A 447 24.65 -0.79 -32.64
C GLN A 447 25.24 -2.02 -31.94
N GLY A 448 25.54 -3.08 -32.71
CA GLY A 448 26.11 -4.34 -32.23
C GLY A 448 25.11 -5.49 -32.20
N ARG A 449 25.61 -6.71 -32.06
CA ARG A 449 24.80 -7.93 -31.96
C ARG A 449 24.42 -8.16 -30.49
N ALA A 450 23.23 -7.72 -30.07
CA ALA A 450 22.66 -8.28 -28.87
C ALA A 450 22.30 -9.75 -29.14
N SER A 451 22.78 -10.63 -28.29
CA SER A 451 22.30 -12.01 -28.31
C SER A 451 20.80 -12.02 -27.96
N MET A 452 19.99 -12.71 -28.79
CA MET A 452 18.59 -12.96 -28.41
C MET A 452 18.44 -13.96 -27.25
N ASP A 453 19.54 -14.54 -26.82
CA ASP A 453 19.57 -15.49 -25.71
C ASP A 453 19.40 -14.78 -24.36
N LYS A 454 18.23 -14.94 -23.78
CA LYS A 454 17.88 -14.36 -22.46
C LYS A 454 18.64 -15.01 -21.30
N SER A 455 19.37 -16.09 -21.53
CA SER A 455 20.11 -16.82 -20.49
C SER A 455 21.53 -16.31 -20.27
N ARG A 456 22.05 -15.43 -21.13
CA ARG A 456 23.40 -14.88 -21.01
C ARG A 456 23.50 -13.82 -19.92
N PHE A 457 24.61 -13.85 -19.19
CA PHE A 457 24.94 -12.85 -18.17
C PHE A 457 25.21 -11.48 -18.82
N ARG A 458 24.49 -10.42 -18.42
CA ARG A 458 24.59 -9.08 -19.04
C ARG A 458 25.16 -8.05 -18.10
N ILE A 459 26.19 -7.35 -18.57
CA ILE A 459 26.86 -6.30 -17.83
C ILE A 459 26.54 -4.95 -18.47
N LEU A 460 25.90 -4.05 -17.73
CA LEU A 460 25.67 -2.67 -18.17
C LEU A 460 26.82 -1.79 -17.71
N VAL A 461 27.44 -1.08 -18.64
CA VAL A 461 28.56 -0.16 -18.38
C VAL A 461 28.15 1.25 -18.83
N PRO A 462 27.59 2.11 -17.91
CA PRO A 462 27.31 3.50 -18.19
C PRO A 462 28.60 4.31 -18.32
N ILE A 463 28.69 5.09 -19.37
CA ILE A 463 29.89 5.86 -19.73
C ILE A 463 29.63 7.35 -19.57
N SER A 464 30.42 8.00 -18.70
CA SER A 464 30.31 9.44 -18.45
C SER A 464 31.57 10.23 -18.84
N ASN A 465 32.77 9.64 -18.66
CA ASN A 465 34.05 10.32 -18.89
C ASN A 465 34.94 9.50 -19.84
N PRO A 466 35.45 10.11 -20.93
CA PRO A 466 36.32 9.44 -21.90
C PRO A 466 37.61 8.84 -21.30
N GLN A 467 38.16 9.44 -20.25
CA GLN A 467 39.47 9.03 -19.68
C GLN A 467 39.44 7.73 -18.88
N ASN A 468 38.27 7.34 -18.32
CA ASN A 468 38.13 6.14 -17.48
C ASN A 468 37.44 4.97 -18.23
N ILE A 469 37.30 5.06 -19.52
CA ILE A 469 36.49 4.14 -20.31
C ILE A 469 37.19 2.80 -20.47
N GLN A 470 38.48 2.82 -20.84
CA GLN A 470 39.21 1.61 -21.18
C GLN A 470 39.36 0.63 -19.99
N PRO A 471 39.78 1.07 -18.79
CA PRO A 471 39.86 0.17 -17.65
C PRO A 471 38.53 -0.43 -17.22
N LEU A 472 37.43 0.33 -17.32
CA LEU A 472 36.09 -0.19 -17.02
C LEU A 472 35.62 -1.21 -18.05
N ALA A 473 35.93 -0.99 -19.34
CA ALA A 473 35.63 -1.94 -20.41
C ALA A 473 36.43 -3.25 -20.25
N GLU A 474 37.68 -3.16 -19.83
CA GLU A 474 38.55 -4.33 -19.55
C GLU A 474 38.03 -5.15 -18.35
N ILE A 475 37.57 -4.49 -17.27
CA ILE A 475 36.97 -5.16 -16.12
C ILE A 475 35.64 -5.83 -16.54
N ALA A 476 34.80 -5.14 -17.31
CA ALA A 476 33.55 -5.70 -17.82
C ALA A 476 33.78 -6.90 -18.74
N ALA A 477 34.75 -6.78 -19.66
CA ALA A 477 35.14 -7.86 -20.56
C ALA A 477 35.69 -9.07 -19.79
N ALA A 478 36.52 -8.84 -18.76
CA ALA A 478 37.07 -9.91 -17.92
C ALA A 478 35.97 -10.71 -17.21
N ILE A 479 34.98 -10.01 -16.64
CA ILE A 479 33.84 -10.67 -15.98
C ILE A 479 32.92 -11.38 -17.02
N ALA A 480 32.65 -10.72 -18.16
CA ALA A 480 31.82 -11.29 -19.20
C ALA A 480 32.41 -12.58 -19.79
N GLN A 481 33.72 -12.62 -19.97
CA GLN A 481 34.45 -13.80 -20.47
C GLN A 481 34.23 -15.02 -19.57
N GLU A 482 34.36 -14.85 -18.25
CA GLU A 482 34.23 -15.96 -17.30
C GLU A 482 32.78 -16.37 -17.04
N LYS A 483 31.83 -15.43 -17.19
CA LYS A 483 30.39 -15.68 -17.01
C LYS A 483 29.66 -16.05 -18.32
N ASN A 484 30.38 -16.25 -19.44
CA ASN A 484 29.82 -16.45 -20.78
C ASN A 484 28.75 -15.37 -21.10
N GLY A 485 29.10 -14.13 -20.81
CA GLY A 485 28.18 -12.99 -20.85
C GLY A 485 28.34 -12.09 -22.06
N GLU A 486 27.63 -10.97 -22.03
CA GLU A 486 27.71 -9.88 -23.00
C GLU A 486 27.81 -8.52 -22.28
N VAL A 487 28.38 -7.53 -22.96
CA VAL A 487 28.57 -6.18 -22.40
C VAL A 487 27.70 -5.17 -23.13
N VAL A 488 26.96 -4.36 -22.39
CA VAL A 488 26.14 -3.27 -22.90
C VAL A 488 26.77 -1.93 -22.49
N PHE A 489 27.38 -1.24 -23.43
CA PHE A 489 27.91 0.10 -23.22
C PHE A 489 26.80 1.13 -23.39
N LEU A 490 26.56 1.97 -22.39
CA LEU A 490 25.50 2.95 -22.39
C LEU A 490 26.04 4.38 -22.32
N ARG A 491 25.73 5.20 -23.29
CA ARG A 491 25.92 6.67 -23.22
C ARG A 491 24.57 7.35 -23.03
N VAL A 492 24.47 8.25 -22.06
CA VAL A 492 23.27 9.05 -21.83
C VAL A 492 23.59 10.50 -22.19
N ILE A 493 22.79 11.06 -23.11
CA ILE A 493 22.82 12.48 -23.47
C ILE A 493 21.71 13.16 -22.71
N THR A 494 22.04 14.17 -21.90
CA THR A 494 21.07 14.92 -21.09
C THR A 494 20.57 16.14 -21.83
N LEU A 495 19.23 16.29 -21.88
CA LEU A 495 18.56 17.49 -22.39
C LEU A 495 17.94 18.28 -21.22
N PRO A 496 17.79 19.60 -21.37
CA PRO A 496 16.99 20.41 -20.45
C PRO A 496 15.55 19.91 -20.36
N ASP A 497 14.92 20.02 -19.17
CA ASP A 497 13.57 19.52 -18.90
C ASP A 497 12.47 20.07 -19.82
N GLN A 498 12.72 21.25 -20.45
CA GLN A 498 11.78 21.90 -21.35
C GLN A 498 11.77 21.33 -22.78
N LEU A 499 12.78 20.56 -23.18
CA LEU A 499 12.91 20.01 -24.53
C LEU A 499 12.40 18.55 -24.58
N PRO A 500 11.65 18.16 -25.62
CA PRO A 500 11.28 16.75 -25.83
C PRO A 500 12.53 15.87 -25.98
N THR A 501 12.48 14.63 -25.49
CA THR A 501 13.60 13.68 -25.57
C THR A 501 13.97 13.28 -27.01
N THR A 502 13.15 13.68 -27.99
CA THR A 502 13.41 13.52 -29.43
C THR A 502 14.13 14.71 -30.07
N SER A 503 14.36 15.80 -29.31
CA SER A 503 15.01 17.04 -29.82
C SER A 503 16.52 16.98 -29.58
N TYR A 504 17.25 16.20 -30.36
CA TYR A 504 18.70 16.09 -30.27
C TYR A 504 19.36 16.35 -31.64
N ASP A 505 20.62 16.81 -31.60
CA ASP A 505 21.43 17.00 -32.81
C ASP A 505 22.09 15.68 -33.22
N ASN A 506 21.86 15.24 -34.46
CA ASN A 506 22.45 14.02 -35.01
C ASN A 506 23.98 14.03 -34.98
N LYS A 507 24.62 15.21 -35.12
CA LYS A 507 26.10 15.33 -35.04
C LYS A 507 26.63 14.90 -33.67
N VAL A 508 25.88 15.13 -32.58
CA VAL A 508 26.26 14.69 -31.23
C VAL A 508 26.15 13.17 -31.13
N ILE A 509 25.11 12.60 -31.74
CA ILE A 509 24.95 11.13 -31.80
C ILE A 509 26.10 10.49 -32.54
N ASP A 510 26.46 10.98 -33.73
CA ASP A 510 27.55 10.44 -34.58
C ASP A 510 28.90 10.48 -33.84
N LEU A 511 29.17 11.57 -33.10
CA LEU A 511 30.39 11.70 -32.31
C LEU A 511 30.47 10.65 -31.17
N GLU A 512 29.37 10.49 -30.43
CA GLU A 512 29.31 9.51 -29.33
C GLU A 512 29.27 8.06 -29.85
N GLU A 513 28.68 7.81 -31.02
CA GLU A 513 28.73 6.52 -31.71
C GLU A 513 30.16 6.07 -32.00
N ASN A 514 30.99 6.96 -32.57
CA ASN A 514 32.38 6.65 -32.87
C ASN A 514 33.20 6.33 -31.63
N ARG A 515 32.90 6.99 -30.50
CA ARG A 515 33.52 6.70 -29.21
C ARG A 515 33.11 5.31 -28.67
N LEU A 516 31.85 4.94 -28.81
CA LEU A 516 31.35 3.65 -28.38
C LEU A 516 31.88 2.50 -29.24
N LYS A 517 32.09 2.71 -30.56
CA LYS A 517 32.72 1.74 -31.47
C LYS A 517 34.10 1.35 -30.99
N ALA A 518 34.91 2.29 -30.53
CA ALA A 518 36.24 2.01 -30.00
C ALA A 518 36.22 1.15 -28.71
N LEU A 519 35.12 1.14 -27.97
CA LEU A 519 34.95 0.26 -26.80
C LEU A 519 34.50 -1.15 -27.18
N CYS A 520 33.66 -1.25 -28.18
CA CYS A 520 33.24 -2.57 -28.69
C CYS A 520 34.46 -3.35 -29.26
N SER A 521 35.46 -2.69 -29.83
CA SER A 521 36.68 -3.38 -30.27
C SER A 521 37.45 -4.06 -29.11
N ILE A 522 37.45 -3.50 -27.89
CA ILE A 522 38.09 -4.15 -26.72
C ILE A 522 37.41 -5.47 -26.36
N THR A 523 36.11 -5.56 -26.53
CA THR A 523 35.33 -6.78 -26.27
C THR A 523 35.43 -7.76 -27.45
N GLU A 524 35.49 -7.26 -28.70
CA GLU A 524 35.67 -8.05 -29.90
C GLU A 524 37.02 -8.77 -29.94
N ASP A 525 38.10 -8.13 -29.49
CA ASP A 525 39.42 -8.73 -29.35
C ASP A 525 39.45 -9.95 -28.43
N ARG A 526 38.45 -10.07 -27.53
CA ARG A 526 38.26 -11.20 -26.60
C ARG A 526 37.11 -12.13 -26.97
N ASP A 527 36.54 -11.99 -28.16
CA ASP A 527 35.37 -12.73 -28.63
C ASP A 527 34.13 -12.63 -27.74
N ILE A 528 33.94 -11.45 -27.11
CA ILE A 528 32.81 -11.16 -26.21
C ILE A 528 31.76 -10.33 -26.96
N PRO A 529 30.50 -10.79 -27.01
CA PRO A 529 29.44 -10.02 -27.64
C PRO A 529 29.23 -8.69 -26.90
N SER A 530 29.11 -7.61 -27.66
CA SER A 530 28.87 -6.29 -27.07
C SER A 530 27.84 -5.48 -27.85
N GLN A 531 27.16 -4.58 -27.14
CA GLN A 531 26.20 -3.66 -27.71
C GLN A 531 26.49 -2.22 -27.25
N ALA A 532 26.45 -1.28 -28.18
CA ALA A 532 26.54 0.15 -27.88
C ALA A 532 25.14 0.78 -27.95
N LEU A 533 24.76 1.49 -26.90
CA LEU A 533 23.48 2.18 -26.78
C LEU A 533 23.70 3.67 -26.46
N ILE A 534 23.00 4.55 -27.21
CA ILE A 534 22.90 5.97 -26.90
C ILE A 534 21.47 6.26 -26.52
N ARG A 535 21.26 6.78 -25.31
CA ARG A 535 19.97 7.26 -24.83
C ARG A 535 19.96 8.76 -24.64
N VAL A 536 18.82 9.37 -24.92
CA VAL A 536 18.55 10.78 -24.67
C VAL A 536 17.48 10.88 -23.60
N GLY A 537 17.74 11.68 -22.57
CA GLY A 537 16.80 11.84 -21.45
C GLY A 537 17.15 13.02 -20.57
N HIS A 538 16.28 13.32 -19.59
CA HIS A 538 16.48 14.42 -18.66
C HIS A 538 17.26 14.01 -17.41
N ASN A 539 17.28 12.70 -17.09
CA ASN A 539 17.92 12.16 -15.88
C ASN A 539 18.76 10.94 -16.20
N VAL A 540 20.07 11.04 -15.94
CA VAL A 540 21.05 10.00 -16.26
C VAL A 540 20.80 8.73 -15.44
N ALA A 541 20.53 8.85 -14.13
CA ALA A 541 20.32 7.69 -13.27
C ALA A 541 19.07 6.90 -13.71
N ARG A 542 18.01 7.60 -14.11
CA ARG A 542 16.80 7.00 -14.67
C ARG A 542 17.10 6.25 -15.95
N ALA A 543 17.82 6.85 -16.89
CA ALA A 543 18.19 6.19 -18.15
C ALA A 543 19.02 4.91 -17.94
N ILE A 544 19.93 4.90 -16.96
CA ILE A 544 20.71 3.72 -16.55
C ILE A 544 19.79 2.60 -16.05
N LEU A 545 18.88 2.92 -15.13
CA LEU A 545 17.97 1.95 -14.53
C LEU A 545 16.93 1.41 -15.55
N GLU A 546 16.42 2.27 -16.44
CA GLU A 546 15.55 1.85 -17.55
C GLU A 546 16.29 0.87 -18.48
N THR A 547 17.55 1.18 -18.85
CA THR A 547 18.35 0.30 -19.71
C THR A 547 18.65 -1.04 -19.03
N SER A 548 19.05 -1.03 -17.75
CA SER A 548 19.31 -2.25 -16.97
C SER A 548 18.09 -3.18 -16.98
N ARG A 549 16.89 -2.63 -16.86
CA ARG A 549 15.63 -3.37 -16.86
C ARG A 549 15.26 -3.88 -18.24
N GLU A 550 15.24 -3.00 -19.24
CA GLU A 550 14.87 -3.35 -20.62
C GLU A 550 15.77 -4.40 -21.24
N ARG A 551 17.06 -4.36 -20.88
CA ARG A 551 18.05 -5.33 -21.35
C ARG A 551 18.22 -6.52 -20.40
N ALA A 552 17.48 -6.57 -19.28
CA ALA A 552 17.59 -7.59 -18.25
C ALA A 552 19.05 -7.81 -17.81
N CYS A 553 19.75 -6.74 -17.43
CA CYS A 553 21.15 -6.81 -17.02
C CYS A 553 21.27 -7.40 -15.61
N ASP A 554 22.30 -8.23 -15.41
CA ASP A 554 22.60 -8.89 -14.14
C ASP A 554 23.56 -8.07 -13.28
N LEU A 555 24.41 -7.23 -13.90
CA LEU A 555 25.38 -6.38 -13.24
C LEU A 555 25.39 -4.97 -13.85
N ILE A 556 25.41 -3.94 -13.01
CA ILE A 556 25.72 -2.56 -13.42
C ILE A 556 27.11 -2.22 -12.92
N LEU A 557 28.04 -1.90 -13.83
CA LEU A 557 29.41 -1.52 -13.52
C LEU A 557 29.56 -0.02 -13.69
N LEU A 558 29.82 0.70 -12.60
CA LEU A 558 29.92 2.16 -12.57
C LEU A 558 31.35 2.61 -12.19
N GLY A 559 31.88 3.56 -12.92
CA GLY A 559 33.07 4.29 -12.52
C GLY A 559 32.76 5.31 -11.42
N TRP A 560 33.64 5.45 -10.44
CA TRP A 560 33.51 6.36 -9.33
C TRP A 560 34.69 7.33 -9.23
N LYS A 561 34.39 8.65 -9.14
CA LYS A 561 35.42 9.70 -9.10
C LYS A 561 35.92 10.05 -7.68
N GLY A 562 35.30 9.50 -6.65
CA GLY A 562 35.57 9.85 -5.24
C GLY A 562 34.34 10.48 -4.56
N TYR A 563 34.52 10.84 -3.28
CA TYR A 563 33.45 11.40 -2.46
C TYR A 563 33.10 12.84 -2.86
N SER A 564 31.81 13.18 -2.76
CA SER A 564 31.32 14.53 -2.94
C SER A 564 31.68 15.40 -1.71
N THR A 565 31.96 16.67 -1.92
CA THR A 565 32.17 17.66 -0.85
C THR A 565 30.88 18.11 -0.17
N ASN A 566 29.71 17.77 -0.73
CA ASN A 566 28.40 18.11 -0.15
C ASN A 566 27.98 17.08 0.91
N ALA A 567 27.64 17.54 2.11
CA ALA A 567 27.25 16.73 3.26
C ALA A 567 26.03 15.82 3.04
N GLU A 568 25.22 16.07 2.02
CA GLU A 568 24.01 15.29 1.70
C GLU A 568 24.22 14.20 0.63
N ARG A 569 25.38 14.11 -0.01
CA ARG A 569 25.66 13.21 -1.15
C ARG A 569 27.02 12.55 -0.99
N ILE A 570 27.01 11.22 -0.88
CA ILE A 570 28.20 10.43 -0.58
C ILE A 570 29.07 10.21 -1.83
N LEU A 571 28.48 9.73 -2.93
CA LEU A 571 29.18 9.31 -4.15
C LEU A 571 28.85 10.20 -5.37
N GLY A 572 27.85 11.08 -5.25
CA GLY A 572 27.31 11.91 -6.30
C GLY A 572 25.88 11.51 -6.69
N SER A 573 25.09 12.47 -7.16
CA SER A 573 23.65 12.33 -7.36
C SER A 573 23.23 11.15 -8.28
N ILE A 574 24.03 10.83 -9.29
CA ILE A 574 23.74 9.76 -10.24
C ILE A 574 24.04 8.40 -9.61
N THR A 575 25.23 8.26 -9.02
CA THR A 575 25.69 7.00 -8.42
C THR A 575 24.82 6.64 -7.22
N ASP A 576 24.53 7.59 -6.33
CA ASP A 576 23.65 7.40 -5.17
C ASP A 576 22.26 6.91 -5.60
N ALA A 577 21.67 7.54 -6.62
CA ALA A 577 20.38 7.14 -7.15
C ALA A 577 20.39 5.73 -7.77
N VAL A 578 21.41 5.37 -8.54
CA VAL A 578 21.54 4.04 -9.13
C VAL A 578 21.74 2.98 -8.06
N VAL A 579 22.64 3.20 -7.09
CA VAL A 579 22.96 2.26 -6.01
C VAL A 579 21.76 2.00 -5.10
N THR A 580 20.91 3.01 -4.90
CA THR A 580 19.71 2.89 -4.07
C THR A 580 18.57 2.15 -4.77
N HIS A 581 18.42 2.31 -6.10
CA HIS A 581 17.22 1.88 -6.82
C HIS A 581 17.43 0.71 -7.79
N ALA A 582 18.67 0.27 -8.04
CA ALA A 582 18.93 -0.87 -8.92
C ALA A 582 18.42 -2.20 -8.33
N ARG A 583 17.95 -3.06 -9.22
CA ARG A 583 17.48 -4.44 -8.91
C ARG A 583 18.42 -5.51 -9.47
N THR A 584 19.64 -5.14 -9.64
CA THR A 584 20.74 -5.97 -10.13
C THR A 584 21.94 -5.77 -9.22
N ASP A 585 22.91 -6.65 -9.33
CA ASP A 585 24.20 -6.43 -8.68
C ASP A 585 24.82 -5.14 -9.18
N ILE A 586 25.52 -4.45 -8.29
CA ILE A 586 26.25 -3.21 -8.61
C ILE A 586 27.72 -3.40 -8.28
N MET A 587 28.57 -2.97 -9.19
CA MET A 587 29.99 -2.87 -8.99
C MET A 587 30.44 -1.44 -9.20
N LEU A 588 31.00 -0.82 -8.15
CA LEU A 588 31.61 0.50 -8.22
C LEU A 588 33.11 0.36 -8.30
N VAL A 589 33.74 1.05 -9.26
CA VAL A 589 35.17 1.01 -9.49
C VAL A 589 35.75 2.41 -9.35
N LYS A 590 36.60 2.59 -8.34
CA LYS A 590 37.42 3.79 -8.15
C LYS A 590 38.84 3.51 -8.67
N LEU A 591 39.10 3.97 -9.88
CA LEU A 591 40.40 3.85 -10.49
C LEU A 591 41.39 4.87 -9.88
N ARG A 592 42.63 4.43 -9.56
CA ARG A 592 43.70 5.31 -9.09
C ARG A 592 44.87 5.35 -10.06
N ASP A 593 45.26 4.19 -10.61
CA ASP A 593 46.36 4.04 -11.56
C ASP A 593 45.90 3.34 -12.84
N ASP A 594 46.53 3.63 -13.98
CA ASP A 594 46.32 2.94 -15.24
C ASP A 594 47.05 1.60 -15.34
N LYS A 595 47.51 1.06 -14.20
CA LYS A 595 48.23 -0.22 -14.15
C LYS A 595 47.31 -1.41 -14.28
N PRO A 596 47.76 -2.47 -14.97
CA PRO A 596 46.94 -3.69 -15.06
C PRO A 596 46.79 -4.35 -13.69
N ILE A 597 45.56 -4.77 -13.37
CA ILE A 597 45.23 -5.45 -12.12
C ILE A 597 45.72 -6.89 -12.17
N ARG A 598 46.75 -7.23 -11.41
CA ARG A 598 47.30 -8.59 -11.32
C ARG A 598 47.19 -9.19 -9.93
N LYS A 599 47.29 -8.37 -8.87
CA LYS A 599 47.18 -8.81 -7.49
C LYS A 599 45.96 -8.16 -6.83
N ILE A 600 44.99 -8.99 -6.46
CA ILE A 600 43.73 -8.53 -5.87
C ILE A 600 43.69 -8.93 -4.40
N LEU A 601 43.50 -7.96 -3.50
CA LEU A 601 43.19 -8.18 -2.08
C LEU A 601 41.67 -8.21 -1.90
N LEU A 602 41.16 -9.27 -1.27
CA LEU A 602 39.73 -9.49 -1.06
C LEU A 602 39.42 -9.68 0.43
N PRO A 603 39.12 -8.63 1.16
CA PRO A 603 38.63 -8.72 2.54
C PRO A 603 37.23 -9.35 2.58
N THR A 604 37.06 -10.37 3.42
CA THR A 604 35.77 -11.09 3.57
C THR A 604 35.31 -11.09 5.02
N ALA A 605 33.98 -10.89 5.20
CA ALA A 605 33.29 -11.04 6.48
C ALA A 605 32.17 -12.12 6.41
N GLY A 606 32.21 -12.94 5.37
CA GLY A 606 31.28 -14.08 5.20
C GLY A 606 29.85 -13.73 4.79
N GLY A 607 29.47 -12.45 4.68
CA GLY A 607 28.14 -12.02 4.29
C GLY A 607 27.84 -12.18 2.79
N GLU A 608 26.57 -12.05 2.38
CA GLU A 608 26.11 -12.21 0.98
C GLU A 608 26.87 -11.31 -0.01
N HIS A 609 27.14 -10.06 0.36
CA HIS A 609 27.89 -9.13 -0.47
C HIS A 609 29.37 -9.53 -0.61
N ALA A 610 29.96 -10.09 0.46
CA ALA A 610 31.33 -10.61 0.43
C ALA A 610 31.43 -11.86 -0.45
N GLN A 611 30.46 -12.78 -0.36
CA GLN A 611 30.42 -13.96 -1.24
C GLN A 611 30.23 -13.58 -2.71
N CYS A 612 29.42 -12.57 -3.00
CA CYS A 612 29.28 -12.01 -4.35
C CYS A 612 30.60 -11.39 -4.83
N ALA A 613 31.31 -10.65 -3.97
CA ALA A 613 32.62 -10.12 -4.27
C ALA A 613 33.66 -11.22 -4.52
N GLU A 614 33.62 -12.35 -3.78
CA GLU A 614 34.49 -13.53 -4.02
C GLU A 614 34.29 -14.08 -5.45
N GLN A 615 33.05 -14.19 -5.91
CA GLN A 615 32.75 -14.67 -7.28
C GLN A 615 33.29 -13.75 -8.37
N TYR A 616 33.12 -12.43 -8.22
CA TYR A 616 33.64 -11.46 -9.18
C TYR A 616 35.14 -11.34 -9.10
N GLY A 617 35.76 -11.45 -7.89
CA GLY A 617 37.19 -11.46 -7.68
C GLY A 617 37.86 -12.65 -8.36
N LEU A 618 37.25 -13.84 -8.25
CA LEU A 618 37.74 -15.03 -8.94
C LEU A 618 37.66 -14.86 -10.47
N ALA A 619 36.53 -14.34 -10.99
CA ALA A 619 36.37 -14.10 -12.41
C ALA A 619 37.44 -13.11 -12.95
N LEU A 620 37.67 -12.02 -12.23
CA LEU A 620 38.70 -11.05 -12.58
C LEU A 620 40.10 -11.65 -12.55
N ALA A 621 40.48 -12.34 -11.45
CA ALA A 621 41.79 -12.95 -11.32
C ALA A 621 42.06 -13.99 -12.42
N LYS A 622 41.06 -14.77 -12.78
CA LYS A 622 41.15 -15.80 -13.84
C LYS A 622 41.33 -15.18 -15.23
N SER A 623 40.46 -14.24 -15.63
CA SER A 623 40.56 -13.61 -16.94
C SER A 623 41.82 -12.73 -17.09
N LEU A 624 42.23 -12.04 -16.04
CA LEU A 624 43.43 -11.17 -16.04
C LEU A 624 44.73 -11.92 -15.74
N LYS A 625 44.68 -13.23 -15.51
CA LYS A 625 45.81 -14.09 -15.15
C LYS A 625 46.54 -13.54 -13.92
N GLY A 626 45.79 -13.11 -12.93
CA GLY A 626 46.26 -12.52 -11.68
C GLY A 626 46.16 -13.47 -10.49
N ALA A 627 46.65 -13.01 -9.31
CA ALA A 627 46.56 -13.69 -8.02
C ALA A 627 45.47 -13.05 -7.15
N LEU A 628 44.73 -13.87 -6.36
CA LEU A 628 43.71 -13.42 -5.43
C LEU A 628 44.09 -13.76 -3.99
N THR A 629 44.21 -12.77 -3.13
CA THR A 629 44.43 -12.98 -1.69
C THR A 629 43.18 -12.64 -0.92
N VAL A 630 42.61 -13.64 -0.26
CA VAL A 630 41.48 -13.44 0.66
C VAL A 630 42.02 -13.11 2.04
N CYS A 631 41.51 -12.07 2.68
CA CYS A 631 41.89 -11.75 4.05
C CYS A 631 40.70 -11.53 4.96
N ASN A 632 40.90 -11.81 6.25
CA ASN A 632 40.00 -11.38 7.32
C ASN A 632 40.82 -10.73 8.43
N VAL A 633 40.21 -9.86 9.23
CA VAL A 633 40.88 -9.15 10.31
C VAL A 633 40.33 -9.65 11.65
N ALA A 634 41.22 -10.20 12.48
CA ALA A 634 40.92 -10.61 13.84
C ALA A 634 41.49 -9.58 14.83
N PRO A 635 40.80 -9.24 15.92
CA PRO A 635 41.30 -8.33 16.94
C PRO A 635 42.54 -8.87 17.63
N VAL A 636 43.41 -7.98 18.16
CA VAL A 636 44.71 -8.34 18.80
C VAL A 636 44.49 -8.96 20.17
N GLU A 637 43.62 -8.37 21.01
CA GLU A 637 43.43 -8.72 22.43
C GLU A 637 42.04 -9.28 22.74
N SER A 638 41.30 -9.85 21.78
CA SER A 638 39.92 -10.22 22.03
C SER A 638 39.70 -11.68 22.41
N GLU A 639 38.49 -11.91 22.90
CA GLU A 639 37.90 -13.21 23.19
C GLU A 639 38.26 -14.23 22.11
N PRO A 640 38.71 -15.42 22.49
CA PRO A 640 39.10 -16.48 21.56
C PRO A 640 37.99 -16.81 20.53
N ALA A 641 36.72 -16.55 20.89
CA ALA A 641 35.57 -16.76 20.05
C ALA A 641 35.52 -15.86 18.79
N ARG A 642 35.96 -14.59 18.87
CA ARG A 642 35.98 -13.66 17.72
C ARG A 642 37.08 -14.01 16.75
N ALA A 643 38.27 -14.37 17.26
CA ALA A 643 39.38 -14.82 16.42
C ALA A 643 39.07 -16.14 15.71
N ALA A 644 38.42 -17.10 16.40
CA ALA A 644 37.95 -18.36 15.80
C ALA A 644 36.94 -18.11 14.68
N LYS A 645 35.99 -17.19 14.87
CA LYS A 645 34.98 -16.82 13.86
C LYS A 645 35.61 -16.12 12.64
N ALA A 646 36.62 -15.27 12.83
CA ALA A 646 37.35 -14.66 11.72
C ALA A 646 38.09 -15.72 10.89
N GLN A 647 38.70 -16.70 11.54
CA GLN A 647 39.35 -17.84 10.87
C GLN A 647 38.30 -18.70 10.12
N GLU A 648 37.16 -19.02 10.73
CA GLU A 648 36.05 -19.74 10.10
C GLU A 648 35.60 -19.08 8.81
N TYR A 649 35.40 -17.77 8.81
CA TYR A 649 35.00 -17.04 7.60
C TYR A 649 36.07 -17.07 6.51
N LEU A 650 37.35 -16.98 6.89
CA LEU A 650 38.48 -17.09 5.98
C LEU A 650 38.53 -18.48 5.34
N ASP A 651 38.49 -19.53 6.17
CA ASP A 651 38.53 -20.92 5.73
C ASP A 651 37.34 -21.27 4.82
N ALA A 652 36.16 -20.79 5.16
CA ALA A 652 34.99 -20.96 4.32
C ALA A 652 35.12 -20.25 2.97
N ALA A 653 35.68 -19.05 2.91
CA ALA A 653 35.96 -18.33 1.66
C ALA A 653 37.00 -19.07 0.80
N VAL A 654 38.11 -19.50 1.40
CA VAL A 654 39.13 -20.29 0.73
C VAL A 654 38.59 -21.60 0.20
N ALA A 655 37.72 -22.29 0.98
CA ALA A 655 37.06 -23.52 0.53
C ALA A 655 36.12 -23.28 -0.67
N ARG A 656 35.36 -22.20 -0.71
CA ARG A 656 34.52 -21.83 -1.85
C ARG A 656 35.34 -21.55 -3.11
N LEU A 657 36.44 -20.85 -2.99
CA LEU A 657 37.35 -20.56 -4.09
C LEU A 657 38.03 -21.83 -4.63
N SER A 658 38.45 -22.75 -3.73
CA SER A 658 39.05 -24.04 -4.13
C SER A 658 38.08 -24.96 -4.87
N ALA A 659 36.79 -24.96 -4.49
CA ALA A 659 35.77 -25.75 -5.15
C ALA A 659 35.47 -25.27 -6.59
N SER A 660 35.86 -24.06 -6.97
CA SER A 660 35.53 -23.46 -8.27
C SER A 660 36.48 -23.87 -9.41
N ASN A 661 37.31 -24.89 -9.25
CA ASN A 661 38.19 -25.51 -10.25
C ASN A 661 38.85 -24.49 -11.21
N GLY A 662 39.80 -23.67 -10.75
CA GLY A 662 40.46 -22.68 -11.59
C GLY A 662 41.99 -22.68 -11.41
N SER A 663 42.70 -22.36 -12.48
CA SER A 663 44.15 -22.15 -12.51
C SER A 663 44.61 -20.82 -11.85
N VAL A 664 43.84 -20.29 -10.91
CA VAL A 664 44.15 -19.02 -10.22
C VAL A 664 44.95 -19.32 -8.98
N GLU A 665 46.02 -18.57 -8.79
CA GLU A 665 46.78 -18.56 -7.53
C GLU A 665 45.98 -17.82 -6.47
N TYR A 666 45.55 -18.52 -5.40
CA TYR A 666 44.84 -17.91 -4.28
C TYR A 666 45.54 -18.21 -2.95
N ASN A 667 45.45 -17.25 -2.06
CA ASN A 667 46.03 -17.34 -0.73
C ASN A 667 45.07 -16.80 0.32
N GLY A 668 45.09 -17.39 1.53
CA GLY A 668 44.32 -16.91 2.69
C GLY A 668 45.24 -16.24 3.72
N LYS A 669 44.90 -15.04 4.17
CA LYS A 669 45.69 -14.29 5.17
C LYS A 669 44.84 -13.77 6.30
N LEU A 670 45.12 -14.18 7.54
CA LEU A 670 44.47 -13.62 8.72
C LEU A 670 45.31 -12.45 9.24
N LEU A 671 44.75 -11.25 9.19
CA LEU A 671 45.36 -10.03 9.73
C LEU A 671 44.97 -9.88 11.21
N ARG A 672 45.84 -9.31 12.02
CA ARG A 672 45.56 -9.02 13.43
C ARG A 672 45.60 -7.53 13.69
N SER A 673 44.45 -6.93 14.02
CA SER A 673 44.35 -5.49 14.32
C SER A 673 43.01 -5.19 14.97
N ASP A 674 42.95 -4.22 15.85
CA ASP A 674 41.72 -3.70 16.44
C ASP A 674 41.05 -2.66 15.53
N ASN A 675 41.74 -2.13 14.52
CA ASN A 675 41.19 -1.28 13.47
C ASN A 675 41.17 -2.04 12.12
N VAL A 676 40.00 -2.53 11.76
CA VAL A 676 39.78 -3.35 10.54
C VAL A 676 40.12 -2.57 9.26
N SER A 677 39.67 -1.31 9.15
CA SER A 677 39.93 -0.49 7.96
C SER A 677 41.40 -0.24 7.76
N GLN A 678 42.12 0.16 8.84
CA GLN A 678 43.53 0.46 8.76
C GLN A 678 44.36 -0.78 8.40
N ALA A 679 44.05 -1.94 8.97
CA ALA A 679 44.74 -3.18 8.64
C ALA A 679 44.62 -3.56 7.16
N ILE A 680 43.44 -3.34 6.57
CA ILE A 680 43.21 -3.61 5.14
C ILE A 680 43.94 -2.57 4.28
N ILE A 681 43.97 -1.30 4.69
CA ILE A 681 44.69 -0.23 3.99
C ILE A 681 46.21 -0.52 3.98
N ASP A 682 46.79 -0.86 5.13
CA ASP A 682 48.21 -1.16 5.24
C ASP A 682 48.57 -2.40 4.40
N GLU A 683 47.75 -3.46 4.47
CA GLU A 683 47.95 -4.66 3.65
C GLU A 683 47.83 -4.38 2.16
N SER A 684 46.97 -3.45 1.75
CA SER A 684 46.69 -3.12 0.35
C SER A 684 47.91 -2.57 -0.40
N ALA A 685 48.96 -2.14 0.30
CA ALA A 685 50.17 -1.58 -0.30
C ALA A 685 50.84 -2.53 -1.32
N ASP A 686 50.80 -3.84 -1.06
CA ASP A 686 51.41 -4.89 -1.89
C ASP A 686 50.54 -5.39 -3.04
N TYR A 687 49.33 -4.80 -3.22
CA TYR A 687 48.32 -5.21 -4.21
C TYR A 687 48.02 -4.09 -5.22
N ASP A 688 47.43 -4.47 -6.36
CA ASP A 688 47.00 -3.52 -7.39
C ASP A 688 45.57 -3.04 -7.16
N ALA A 689 44.72 -3.91 -6.61
CA ALA A 689 43.31 -3.60 -6.34
C ALA A 689 42.82 -4.22 -5.03
N VAL A 690 41.89 -3.54 -4.37
CA VAL A 690 41.13 -4.03 -3.23
C VAL A 690 39.69 -4.24 -3.66
N LEU A 691 39.17 -5.47 -3.52
CA LEU A 691 37.82 -5.84 -3.88
C LEU A 691 36.99 -6.11 -2.61
N LEU A 692 35.97 -5.33 -2.39
CA LEU A 692 35.16 -5.33 -1.16
C LEU A 692 33.71 -5.68 -1.43
N GLY A 693 33.12 -6.47 -0.56
CA GLY A 693 31.64 -6.55 -0.47
C GLY A 693 31.09 -5.34 0.31
N ALA A 694 29.93 -4.85 -0.07
CA ALA A 694 29.22 -3.85 0.73
C ALA A 694 28.90 -4.42 2.12
N ALA A 695 28.93 -3.61 3.18
CA ALA A 695 28.48 -4.04 4.49
C ALA A 695 26.95 -4.19 4.50
N GLY A 696 26.45 -5.14 5.29
CA GLY A 696 25.00 -5.30 5.50
C GLY A 696 24.38 -4.02 6.05
N GLN A 697 23.03 -3.90 5.96
CA GLN A 697 22.24 -2.71 6.29
C GLN A 697 22.79 -1.87 7.44
N SER A 698 23.18 -0.64 7.12
CA SER A 698 23.45 0.39 8.12
C SER A 698 22.15 0.95 8.63
N ILE A 699 22.01 1.15 9.95
CA ILE A 699 20.89 1.82 10.61
C ILE A 699 20.74 3.28 10.13
N TYR A 700 21.76 3.83 9.48
CA TYR A 700 21.77 5.18 8.94
C TYR A 700 21.58 5.18 7.42
N PRO A 701 20.52 5.84 6.89
CA PRO A 701 20.23 5.92 5.45
C PRO A 701 21.33 6.58 4.61
N GLN A 702 22.27 7.25 5.26
CA GLN A 702 23.37 8.00 4.62
C GLN A 702 24.60 7.13 4.29
N ILE A 703 24.66 5.86 4.72
CA ILE A 703 25.81 4.98 4.48
C ILE A 703 25.42 3.91 3.45
N LEU A 704 25.82 4.08 2.20
CA LEU A 704 25.42 3.22 1.09
C LEU A 704 26.11 1.86 1.05
N PHE A 705 27.36 1.77 1.54
CA PHE A 705 28.19 0.56 1.50
C PHE A 705 28.73 0.12 2.86
N GLY A 706 28.50 0.90 3.92
CA GLY A 706 29.04 0.68 5.25
C GLY A 706 30.36 1.43 5.50
N ASN A 707 30.68 1.65 6.77
CA ASN A 707 31.83 2.49 7.17
C ASN A 707 33.17 1.94 6.66
N ILE A 708 33.38 0.62 6.71
CA ILE A 708 34.66 0.00 6.34
C ILE A 708 35.00 0.16 4.85
N PRO A 709 34.11 -0.22 3.88
CA PRO A 709 34.35 0.00 2.46
C PRO A 709 34.55 1.47 2.10
N GLU A 710 33.80 2.38 2.76
CA GLU A 710 33.93 3.82 2.52
C GLU A 710 35.26 4.37 3.01
N GLU A 711 35.74 3.97 4.19
CA GLU A 711 36.99 4.40 4.77
C GLU A 711 38.18 3.89 3.94
N ILE A 712 38.18 2.62 3.56
CA ILE A 712 39.22 2.02 2.70
C ILE A 712 39.26 2.76 1.35
N ALA A 713 38.10 2.96 0.71
CA ALA A 713 38.06 3.65 -0.57
C ALA A 713 38.49 5.12 -0.49
N ARG A 714 38.40 5.76 0.67
CA ARG A 714 38.86 7.13 0.90
C ARG A 714 40.37 7.21 1.06
N GLN A 715 40.99 6.30 1.82
CA GLN A 715 42.35 6.41 2.30
C GLN A 715 43.36 5.64 1.45
N THR A 716 42.97 4.54 0.78
CA THR A 716 43.94 3.80 -0.05
C THR A 716 44.24 4.47 -1.39
N ASP A 717 45.50 4.35 -1.84
CA ASP A 717 45.96 4.81 -3.15
C ASP A 717 45.80 3.75 -4.26
N LYS A 718 45.18 2.62 -3.96
CA LYS A 718 44.96 1.53 -4.91
C LYS A 718 43.58 1.63 -5.58
N THR A 719 43.43 0.89 -6.66
CA THR A 719 42.09 0.72 -7.26
C THR A 719 41.17 0.02 -6.29
N VAL A 720 39.99 0.58 -6.02
CA VAL A 720 38.97 -0.01 -5.14
C VAL A 720 37.74 -0.40 -5.92
N ILE A 721 37.34 -1.65 -5.75
CA ILE A 721 36.14 -2.22 -6.35
C ILE A 721 35.18 -2.60 -5.22
N VAL A 722 33.98 -2.02 -5.18
CA VAL A 722 32.96 -2.34 -4.18
C VAL A 722 31.78 -3.00 -4.85
N VAL A 723 31.39 -4.18 -4.34
CA VAL A 723 30.29 -4.99 -4.87
C VAL A 723 29.11 -4.97 -3.92
N LYS A 724 27.92 -4.62 -4.45
CA LYS A 724 26.64 -4.71 -3.75
C LYS A 724 25.77 -5.76 -4.42
N HIS A 725 25.49 -6.85 -3.73
CA HIS A 725 24.59 -7.89 -4.21
C HIS A 725 23.13 -7.50 -4.03
N TYR A 726 22.30 -7.75 -5.04
CA TYR A 726 20.86 -7.54 -4.99
C TYR A 726 20.11 -8.78 -4.51
N ASN A 727 19.60 -8.75 -3.27
CA ASN A 727 18.78 -9.82 -2.72
C ASN A 727 17.28 -9.47 -2.87
N ARG A 728 16.56 -10.22 -3.72
CA ARG A 728 15.12 -10.00 -3.99
C ARG A 728 14.26 -10.09 -2.71
N VAL A 729 14.57 -11.03 -1.81
CA VAL A 729 13.78 -11.27 -0.60
C VAL A 729 13.97 -10.13 0.40
N LYS A 730 15.21 -9.70 0.64
CA LYS A 730 15.51 -8.57 1.54
C LYS A 730 14.96 -7.25 0.99
N ALA A 731 15.05 -7.03 -0.33
CA ALA A 731 14.50 -5.85 -0.97
C ALA A 731 12.96 -5.81 -0.87
N LEU A 732 12.29 -6.96 -0.90
CA LEU A 732 10.84 -7.08 -0.68
C LEU A 732 10.48 -6.76 0.78
N TYR A 733 11.23 -7.30 1.73
CA TYR A 733 11.03 -7.06 3.16
C TYR A 733 11.23 -5.59 3.56
N GLY A 734 12.33 -4.95 3.13
CA GLY A 734 12.58 -3.52 3.39
C GLY A 734 11.48 -2.60 2.82
N ARG A 735 10.89 -2.97 1.67
CA ARG A 735 9.75 -2.25 1.07
C ARG A 735 8.44 -2.42 1.86
N VAL A 736 8.23 -3.59 2.45
CA VAL A 736 7.04 -3.88 3.27
C VAL A 736 7.12 -3.18 4.61
N VAL A 737 8.29 -3.14 5.21
CA VAL A 737 8.53 -2.52 6.54
C VAL A 737 8.69 -1.00 6.47
N GLY A 738 8.96 -0.45 5.26
CA GLY A 738 9.04 1.01 5.06
C GLY A 738 10.39 1.63 5.45
N GLU A 739 11.48 0.83 5.32
CA GLU A 739 12.87 1.30 5.37
C GLU A 739 13.34 1.86 4.03
#